data_e376efdbde8c0603af5116d457ff0a9d
#
_entry.id   e376efdbde8c0603af5116d457ff0a9d
#
_cell.length_a   1.000
_cell.length_b   1.000
_cell.length_c   1.000
_cell.angle_alpha   90.00
_cell.angle_beta   90.00
_cell.angle_gamma   90.00
#
_symmetry.space_group_name_H-M   'P 1'
#
loop_
_entity.id
_entity.type
_entity.pdbx_description
1 polymer ?
#
loop_
_entity_poly.entity_id
_entity_poly.type
_entity_poly.pdbx_seq_one_letter_code
_entity_poly.pdbx_strand_id
1 'polypeptide(L)'
;LANTISYNELLKQVDEIGCPQLQRLTMEYLPITFGRRHGDPSRPWNQFEIKLLDDEKQKILSYQGNWRDIFQNWEALTFSYPEFIESVIAKFVNASTVDGYNPYRITKQGIDWEVEEPDDPWSYIGYWGDHQIIYLQKLLELSHQFHPNKLTELLRKDVFSYANVPYRIKSFADIKQNAKSTVTYDNALADKIDEVVASKGADGKLILDQSGQVYQVNLIEKLSVALLAKLGNLILGGGIWLNTQRPEWNDANNALVGQGVSVVTLCYMRRYVEFMLQLLSNEKGQVSVSSEVAQWLQGTRATLANAEGLIASDEVNDESRFQITNQLGELAWSYRDTVYQQTGFSAKEGVEVNEIIDLLHNAKVAIDYTIAQNQRQDGLYHAYNLLSLNDDRLEVDYLYPMLEGQVAALSSGALDAPTVNNALDVLFSSDVFRPDQHTFMLYPDRQLPSFLNKNKVPSELANSNELIAALLQQDNHTIVVKDANGDCRFNGKLTNADRLQEELAALPAELQMAVERDRGEIFKIYETVFNHKAFTGRSGGMFGFEGLGSIYWHMVSKLLLAVQECYFNATDNNADADDIQRLANHYYQVRQGIGFNKTPSEYGAFPVDPYSHTPKHSGAQQPGMTGQVKEEVLTRFGELGLRVRHGQIKVQPSLLRVREFNTDAKSFTYLNINNEWQNLELEPNSLAFTWCQVPIVYRLVETKPGLTLNTKSGQMTSDALLIDSEMAQSLFKRDGIIESIYVDIPRDQLSSIK
;
A
#
# COMPACT_ATOMS: atom_id res chain seq x y z
N LEU A 1 -32.21 -7.45 32.11
CA LEU A 1 -31.43 -7.15 30.87
C LEU A 1 -29.96 -7.43 31.17
N ALA A 2 -29.32 -8.29 30.37
CA ALA A 2 -27.89 -8.51 30.46
C ALA A 2 -27.16 -7.19 30.17
N ASN A 3 -26.13 -6.88 30.96
CA ASN A 3 -25.35 -5.65 30.75
C ASN A 3 -24.35 -5.77 29.59
N THR A 4 -24.19 -6.98 29.02
CA THR A 4 -23.27 -7.29 27.93
C THR A 4 -23.91 -8.27 26.98
N ILE A 5 -23.53 -8.18 25.68
CA ILE A 5 -23.93 -9.09 24.63
C ILE A 5 -22.68 -9.49 23.83
N SER A 6 -22.59 -10.73 23.38
CA SER A 6 -21.52 -11.13 22.47
C SER A 6 -21.74 -10.52 21.08
N TYR A 7 -20.65 -10.30 20.33
CA TYR A 7 -20.75 -9.71 18.99
C TYR A 7 -21.58 -10.60 18.03
N ASN A 8 -21.41 -11.90 18.11
CA ASN A 8 -22.18 -12.85 17.29
C ASN A 8 -23.69 -12.82 17.62
N GLU A 9 -24.06 -12.69 18.89
CA GLU A 9 -25.47 -12.56 19.29
C GLU A 9 -26.04 -11.21 18.85
N LEU A 10 -25.26 -10.14 18.91
CA LEU A 10 -25.65 -8.83 18.38
C LEU A 10 -25.93 -8.90 16.88
N LEU A 11 -25.05 -9.50 16.09
CA LEU A 11 -25.24 -9.68 14.64
C LEU A 11 -26.53 -10.46 14.32
N LYS A 12 -26.78 -11.55 15.07
CA LYS A 12 -27.98 -12.36 14.90
C LYS A 12 -29.26 -11.55 15.17
N GLN A 13 -29.31 -10.82 16.29
CA GLN A 13 -30.46 -9.98 16.63
C GLN A 13 -30.69 -8.88 15.58
N VAL A 14 -29.64 -8.28 15.06
CA VAL A 14 -29.72 -7.25 14.01
C VAL A 14 -30.23 -7.84 12.69
N ASP A 15 -29.80 -9.04 12.33
CA ASP A 15 -30.31 -9.74 11.15
C ASP A 15 -31.81 -10.10 11.30
N GLU A 16 -32.24 -10.52 12.49
CA GLU A 16 -33.66 -10.79 12.79
C GLU A 16 -34.52 -9.53 12.70
N ILE A 17 -34.00 -8.36 13.07
CA ILE A 17 -34.70 -7.08 12.90
C ILE A 17 -34.83 -6.69 11.43
N GLY A 18 -33.88 -7.08 10.58
CA GLY A 18 -33.91 -6.87 9.14
C GLY A 18 -33.81 -5.41 8.69
N CYS A 19 -33.27 -4.52 9.52
CA CYS A 19 -33.04 -3.11 9.17
C CYS A 19 -31.68 -2.91 8.51
N PRO A 20 -31.60 -2.55 7.21
CA PRO A 20 -30.32 -2.42 6.50
C PRO A 20 -29.36 -1.41 7.11
N GLN A 21 -29.87 -0.28 7.63
CA GLN A 21 -29.04 0.74 8.28
C GLN A 21 -28.43 0.22 9.59
N LEU A 22 -29.20 -0.54 10.35
CA LEU A 22 -28.71 -1.14 11.60
C LEU A 22 -27.66 -2.24 11.30
N GLN A 23 -27.86 -3.03 10.23
CA GLN A 23 -26.90 -4.02 9.77
C GLN A 23 -25.57 -3.35 9.38
N ARG A 24 -25.60 -2.26 8.60
CA ARG A 24 -24.42 -1.47 8.24
C ARG A 24 -23.66 -0.99 9.48
N LEU A 25 -24.35 -0.32 10.42
CA LEU A 25 -23.75 0.21 11.64
C LEU A 25 -23.12 -0.88 12.51
N THR A 26 -23.78 -2.04 12.60
CA THR A 26 -23.26 -3.16 13.40
C THR A 26 -22.05 -3.80 12.74
N MET A 27 -22.02 -3.90 11.42
CA MET A 27 -20.85 -4.40 10.70
C MET A 27 -19.61 -3.50 10.86
N GLU A 28 -19.78 -2.20 10.98
CA GLU A 28 -18.68 -1.25 11.21
C GLU A 28 -18.22 -1.19 12.67
N TYR A 29 -18.91 -1.87 13.59
CA TYR A 29 -18.60 -1.76 15.01
C TYR A 29 -17.25 -2.36 15.36
N LEU A 30 -16.38 -1.56 15.97
CA LEU A 30 -15.08 -1.97 16.47
C LEU A 30 -14.93 -1.54 17.93
N PRO A 31 -14.84 -2.48 18.88
CA PRO A 31 -14.66 -2.19 20.30
C PRO A 31 -13.19 -1.89 20.62
N ILE A 32 -12.63 -0.86 19.98
CA ILE A 32 -11.22 -0.54 20.06
C ILE A 32 -10.99 0.85 20.64
N THR A 33 -9.90 1.01 21.39
CA THR A 33 -9.40 2.30 21.85
C THR A 33 -7.93 2.39 21.52
N PHE A 34 -7.50 3.48 20.87
CA PHE A 34 -6.11 3.68 20.57
C PHE A 34 -5.35 4.18 21.79
N GLY A 35 -4.28 3.48 22.09
CA GLY A 35 -3.23 3.96 22.97
C GLY A 35 -2.16 4.71 22.17
N ARG A 36 -1.14 5.17 22.90
CA ARG A 36 -0.06 6.00 22.35
C ARG A 36 0.77 5.35 21.22
N ARG A 37 0.77 4.02 21.13
CA ARG A 37 1.53 3.26 20.12
C ARG A 37 0.69 2.77 18.95
N HIS A 38 -0.54 3.20 18.84
CA HIS A 38 -1.43 2.82 17.75
C HIS A 38 -1.55 3.96 16.74
N GLY A 39 -1.09 3.71 15.54
CA GLY A 39 -1.17 4.67 14.46
C GLY A 39 -0.27 5.89 14.69
N ASP A 40 -0.62 6.95 14.03
CA ASP A 40 0.11 8.19 13.95
C ASP A 40 -0.04 9.19 15.13
N PRO A 41 -0.94 8.99 16.11
CA PRO A 41 -1.06 9.94 17.24
C PRO A 41 0.21 10.18 18.03
N SER A 42 1.20 9.31 17.91
CA SER A 42 2.49 9.45 18.62
C SER A 42 3.46 10.45 17.97
N ARG A 43 3.18 10.92 16.78
CA ARG A 43 4.05 11.85 16.04
C ARG A 43 3.78 13.29 16.42
N PRO A 44 4.82 14.12 16.65
CA PRO A 44 4.64 15.50 17.11
C PRO A 44 3.87 16.40 16.15
N TRP A 45 3.93 16.12 14.85
CA TRP A 45 3.25 16.90 13.82
C TRP A 45 1.80 16.48 13.56
N ASN A 46 1.33 15.39 14.18
CA ASN A 46 -0.06 14.96 14.08
C ASN A 46 -0.85 15.53 15.24
N GLN A 47 -1.98 16.13 14.92
CA GLN A 47 -2.90 16.73 15.88
C GLN A 47 -4.03 15.76 16.23
N PHE A 48 -3.72 14.46 16.43
CA PHE A 48 -4.69 13.46 16.84
C PHE A 48 -4.81 13.35 18.35
N GLU A 49 -6.03 13.29 18.84
CA GLU A 49 -6.31 13.13 20.25
C GLU A 49 -6.21 11.66 20.68
N ILE A 50 -5.50 11.40 21.78
CA ILE A 50 -5.51 10.11 22.47
C ILE A 50 -6.38 10.25 23.69
N LYS A 51 -7.61 9.76 23.62
CA LYS A 51 -8.58 9.82 24.69
C LYS A 51 -8.92 8.42 25.17
N LEU A 52 -8.52 8.06 26.39
CA LEU A 52 -8.69 6.74 26.97
C LEU A 52 -9.85 6.69 27.96
N LEU A 53 -10.16 7.81 28.58
CA LEU A 53 -11.18 7.96 29.65
C LEU A 53 -12.08 9.16 29.33
N ASP A 54 -13.33 9.08 29.73
CA ASP A 54 -14.23 10.22 29.76
C ASP A 54 -13.98 11.15 30.99
N ASP A 55 -14.81 12.16 31.15
CA ASP A 55 -14.70 13.12 32.22
C ASP A 55 -14.99 12.49 33.60
N GLU A 56 -15.72 11.35 33.62
CA GLU A 56 -16.02 10.55 34.81
C GLU A 56 -14.99 9.44 35.05
N LYS A 57 -13.87 9.45 34.32
CA LYS A 57 -12.77 8.47 34.39
C LYS A 57 -13.18 7.04 34.04
N GLN A 58 -14.24 6.87 33.25
CA GLN A 58 -14.62 5.58 32.66
C GLN A 58 -13.88 5.35 31.38
N LYS A 59 -13.53 4.08 31.10
CA LYS A 59 -12.92 3.69 29.81
C LYS A 59 -13.89 3.94 28.68
N ILE A 60 -13.40 4.58 27.61
CA ILE A 60 -14.19 4.85 26.41
C ILE A 60 -13.59 4.16 25.19
N LEU A 61 -14.44 3.88 24.22
CA LEU A 61 -13.99 3.51 22.88
C LEU A 61 -13.63 4.79 22.12
N SER A 62 -12.37 4.94 21.78
CA SER A 62 -11.91 6.12 21.04
C SER A 62 -10.73 5.75 20.14
N TYR A 63 -10.83 6.11 18.87
CA TYR A 63 -9.73 6.04 17.94
C TYR A 63 -9.85 7.19 16.95
N GLN A 64 -8.71 7.77 16.64
CA GLN A 64 -8.57 8.82 15.66
C GLN A 64 -7.19 8.68 15.03
N GLY A 65 -7.09 8.85 13.73
CA GLY A 65 -5.82 8.80 13.06
C GLY A 65 -5.93 8.86 11.55
N ASN A 66 -4.78 8.82 10.94
CA ASN A 66 -4.62 8.82 9.51
C ASN A 66 -4.78 7.39 8.96
N TRP A 67 -5.44 7.25 7.83
CA TRP A 67 -5.69 5.95 7.18
C TRP A 67 -4.42 5.14 6.99
N ARG A 68 -3.35 5.76 6.52
CA ARG A 68 -2.07 5.12 6.23
C ARG A 68 -1.52 4.32 7.42
N ASP A 69 -1.61 4.89 8.61
CA ASP A 69 -0.98 4.30 9.80
C ASP A 69 -1.90 3.36 10.55
N ILE A 70 -3.19 3.63 10.55
CA ILE A 70 -4.18 2.83 11.29
C ILE A 70 -4.34 1.44 10.66
N PHE A 71 -4.61 1.36 9.36
CA PHE A 71 -4.92 0.09 8.74
C PHE A 71 -3.72 -0.85 8.59
N GLN A 72 -2.52 -0.31 8.56
CA GLN A 72 -1.32 -1.14 8.63
C GLN A 72 -1.28 -1.99 9.91
N ASN A 73 -1.71 -1.42 11.04
CA ASN A 73 -1.73 -2.13 12.32
C ASN A 73 -2.89 -3.10 12.44
N TRP A 74 -4.02 -2.78 11.85
CA TRP A 74 -5.22 -3.58 12.00
C TRP A 74 -5.09 -4.96 11.34
N GLU A 75 -4.25 -5.11 10.33
CA GLU A 75 -3.94 -6.42 9.76
C GLU A 75 -3.35 -7.37 10.83
N ALA A 76 -2.33 -6.95 11.58
CA ALA A 76 -1.76 -7.76 12.65
C ALA A 76 -2.71 -7.93 13.83
N LEU A 77 -3.51 -6.92 14.16
CA LEU A 77 -4.50 -6.98 15.22
C LEU A 77 -5.58 -8.04 14.94
N THR A 78 -6.01 -8.17 13.69
CA THR A 78 -7.03 -9.15 13.29
C THR A 78 -6.54 -10.58 13.36
N PHE A 79 -5.24 -10.85 13.35
CA PHE A 79 -4.71 -12.17 13.72
C PHE A 79 -5.01 -12.54 15.17
N SER A 80 -5.01 -11.56 16.06
CA SER A 80 -5.36 -11.77 17.48
C SER A 80 -6.87 -11.73 17.72
N TYR A 81 -7.60 -11.01 16.89
CA TYR A 81 -9.06 -10.83 16.99
C TYR A 81 -9.75 -11.10 15.64
N PRO A 82 -9.71 -12.35 15.13
CA PRO A 82 -10.25 -12.67 13.81
C PRO A 82 -11.74 -12.38 13.64
N GLU A 83 -12.52 -12.44 14.69
CA GLU A 83 -13.96 -12.15 14.67
C GLU A 83 -14.31 -10.74 14.18
N PHE A 84 -13.34 -9.80 14.14
CA PHE A 84 -13.52 -8.42 13.70
C PHE A 84 -12.92 -8.14 12.31
N ILE A 85 -12.47 -9.14 11.56
CA ILE A 85 -11.88 -8.92 10.22
C ILE A 85 -12.87 -8.20 9.30
N GLU A 86 -14.11 -8.68 9.22
CA GLU A 86 -15.15 -8.09 8.38
C GLU A 86 -15.58 -6.70 8.87
N SER A 87 -15.52 -6.46 10.18
CA SER A 87 -15.80 -5.13 10.74
C SER A 87 -14.73 -4.11 10.31
N VAL A 88 -13.47 -4.53 10.27
CA VAL A 88 -12.37 -3.70 9.74
C VAL A 88 -12.54 -3.47 8.25
N ILE A 89 -12.89 -4.50 7.48
CA ILE A 89 -13.18 -4.37 6.04
C ILE A 89 -14.35 -3.39 5.83
N ALA A 90 -15.44 -3.54 6.55
CA ALA A 90 -16.61 -2.67 6.44
C ALA A 90 -16.25 -1.20 6.75
N LYS A 91 -15.47 -0.97 7.82
CA LYS A 91 -14.98 0.36 8.18
C LYS A 91 -14.13 0.97 7.07
N PHE A 92 -13.31 0.16 6.44
CA PHE A 92 -12.45 0.57 5.33
C PHE A 92 -13.25 0.97 4.09
N VAL A 93 -14.10 0.08 3.60
CA VAL A 93 -14.84 0.33 2.36
C VAL A 93 -15.90 1.41 2.51
N ASN A 94 -16.54 1.52 3.69
CA ASN A 94 -17.56 2.54 3.94
C ASN A 94 -16.99 3.96 4.00
N ALA A 95 -15.71 4.09 4.32
CA ALA A 95 -15.02 5.37 4.30
C ALA A 95 -14.48 5.74 2.91
N SER A 96 -14.55 4.87 1.92
CA SER A 96 -14.18 5.23 0.56
C SER A 96 -15.29 6.05 -0.12
N THR A 97 -14.86 7.02 -0.92
CA THR A 97 -15.73 7.92 -1.67
C THR A 97 -16.18 7.30 -2.98
N VAL A 98 -17.06 7.98 -3.69
CA VAL A 98 -17.46 7.62 -5.05
C VAL A 98 -16.29 7.59 -6.04
N ASP A 99 -15.22 8.31 -5.76
CA ASP A 99 -14.00 8.33 -6.56
C ASP A 99 -13.09 7.09 -6.35
N GLY A 100 -13.41 6.22 -5.40
CA GLY A 100 -12.58 5.09 -5.01
C GLY A 100 -11.39 5.46 -4.11
N TYR A 101 -11.44 6.63 -3.46
CA TYR A 101 -10.39 7.17 -2.59
C TYR A 101 -10.87 7.26 -1.14
N ASN A 102 -9.93 7.34 -0.19
CA ASN A 102 -10.22 7.63 1.20
C ASN A 102 -9.87 9.09 1.53
N PRO A 103 -10.66 9.78 2.37
CA PRO A 103 -10.24 11.05 2.96
C PRO A 103 -9.10 10.83 3.95
N TYR A 104 -8.47 11.91 4.41
CA TYR A 104 -7.26 11.84 5.22
C TYR A 104 -7.44 11.10 6.55
N ARG A 105 -8.55 11.33 7.25
CA ARG A 105 -8.74 10.84 8.62
C ARG A 105 -9.88 9.85 8.78
N ILE A 106 -9.72 9.00 9.80
CA ILE A 106 -10.78 8.18 10.35
C ILE A 106 -10.90 8.44 11.86
N THR A 107 -12.13 8.47 12.35
CA THR A 107 -12.45 8.57 13.77
C THR A 107 -13.47 7.50 14.16
N LYS A 108 -13.69 7.34 15.46
CA LYS A 108 -14.77 6.49 15.98
C LYS A 108 -16.15 6.89 15.41
N GLN A 109 -16.39 8.20 15.28
CA GLN A 109 -17.65 8.75 14.78
C GLN A 109 -17.81 8.59 13.27
N GLY A 110 -16.75 8.31 12.53
CA GLY A 110 -16.78 8.14 11.10
C GLY A 110 -15.55 8.70 10.40
N ILE A 111 -15.76 9.32 9.25
CA ILE A 111 -14.71 9.92 8.44
C ILE A 111 -14.54 11.39 8.77
N ASP A 112 -13.34 11.89 8.45
CA ASP A 112 -13.02 13.30 8.50
C ASP A 112 -11.98 13.63 7.41
N TRP A 113 -11.81 14.91 7.09
CA TRP A 113 -10.94 15.36 6.00
C TRP A 113 -10.14 16.59 6.39
N GLU A 114 -9.13 16.89 5.59
CA GLU A 114 -8.35 18.14 5.70
C GLU A 114 -9.02 19.25 4.89
N VAL A 115 -8.90 20.45 5.42
CA VAL A 115 -9.24 21.69 4.72
C VAL A 115 -7.93 22.41 4.42
N GLU A 116 -7.76 22.93 3.20
CA GLU A 116 -6.60 23.75 2.88
C GLU A 116 -6.60 25.03 3.72
N GLU A 117 -5.50 25.27 4.40
CA GLU A 117 -5.27 26.50 5.16
C GLU A 117 -4.60 27.52 4.24
N PRO A 118 -5.27 28.64 3.90
CA PRO A 118 -4.75 29.60 2.92
C PRO A 118 -3.38 30.21 3.28
N ASP A 119 -3.09 30.29 4.57
CA ASP A 119 -1.85 30.87 5.11
C ASP A 119 -0.72 29.84 5.29
N ASP A 120 -1.00 28.53 5.11
CA ASP A 120 -0.01 27.47 5.16
C ASP A 120 0.31 26.93 3.75
N PRO A 121 1.47 27.30 3.18
CA PRO A 121 1.89 26.82 1.86
C PRO A 121 2.15 25.31 1.81
N TRP A 122 2.11 24.64 2.96
CA TRP A 122 2.28 23.20 3.12
C TRP A 122 0.98 22.44 3.37
N SER A 123 -0.14 23.16 3.42
CA SER A 123 -1.47 22.57 3.53
C SER A 123 -1.86 21.87 2.23
N TYR A 124 -2.42 20.66 2.34
CA TYR A 124 -2.83 19.85 1.22
C TYR A 124 -4.15 19.13 1.49
N ILE A 125 -4.87 18.83 0.42
CA ILE A 125 -5.96 17.86 0.46
C ILE A 125 -5.37 16.46 0.48
N GLY A 126 -5.53 15.74 1.58
CA GLY A 126 -5.16 14.33 1.71
C GLY A 126 -6.26 13.43 1.13
N TYR A 127 -6.03 12.83 -0.05
CA TYR A 127 -6.99 11.99 -0.74
C TYR A 127 -6.29 10.73 -1.25
N TRP A 128 -6.59 9.57 -0.63
CA TRP A 128 -5.80 8.36 -0.69
C TRP A 128 -6.52 7.25 -1.49
N GLY A 129 -5.92 6.70 -2.54
CA GLY A 129 -6.48 5.61 -3.34
C GLY A 129 -5.69 4.30 -3.25
N ASP A 130 -4.37 4.34 -3.03
CA ASP A 130 -3.52 3.14 -2.95
C ASP A 130 -3.88 2.27 -1.75
N HIS A 131 -4.34 2.86 -0.65
CA HIS A 131 -4.71 2.13 0.55
C HIS A 131 -5.86 1.13 0.31
N GLN A 132 -6.78 1.45 -0.60
CA GLN A 132 -7.83 0.52 -1.02
C GLN A 132 -7.26 -0.72 -1.73
N ILE A 133 -6.22 -0.53 -2.54
CA ILE A 133 -5.61 -1.63 -3.31
C ILE A 133 -4.67 -2.46 -2.43
N ILE A 134 -3.95 -1.83 -1.49
CA ILE A 134 -2.87 -2.50 -0.77
C ILE A 134 -3.38 -3.08 0.56
N TYR A 135 -3.94 -2.26 1.43
CA TYR A 135 -4.31 -2.71 2.77
C TYR A 135 -5.66 -3.39 2.82
N LEU A 136 -6.65 -2.90 2.09
CA LEU A 136 -7.94 -3.58 1.96
C LEU A 136 -7.76 -4.99 1.39
N GLN A 137 -6.94 -5.13 0.35
CA GLN A 137 -6.67 -6.42 -0.26
C GLN A 137 -6.11 -7.45 0.75
N LYS A 138 -5.16 -7.05 1.60
CA LYS A 138 -4.62 -7.94 2.64
C LYS A 138 -5.69 -8.36 3.67
N LEU A 139 -6.58 -7.46 4.05
CA LEU A 139 -7.72 -7.78 4.92
C LEU A 139 -8.74 -8.71 4.26
N LEU A 140 -8.99 -8.53 2.95
CA LEU A 140 -9.85 -9.45 2.18
C LEU A 140 -9.25 -10.86 2.10
N GLU A 141 -7.94 -10.97 1.88
CA GLU A 141 -7.24 -12.25 1.91
C GLU A 141 -7.35 -12.92 3.29
N LEU A 142 -7.20 -12.15 4.38
CA LEU A 142 -7.40 -12.66 5.73
C LEU A 142 -8.82 -13.18 5.95
N SER A 143 -9.85 -12.40 5.57
CA SER A 143 -11.23 -12.84 5.67
C SER A 143 -11.46 -14.14 4.90
N HIS A 144 -10.95 -14.25 3.67
CA HIS A 144 -11.06 -15.47 2.87
C HIS A 144 -10.37 -16.67 3.51
N GLN A 145 -9.25 -16.46 4.21
CA GLN A 145 -8.53 -17.52 4.93
C GLN A 145 -9.24 -17.95 6.21
N PHE A 146 -9.66 -17.00 7.03
CA PHE A 146 -10.25 -17.25 8.35
C PHE A 146 -11.75 -17.60 8.27
N HIS A 147 -12.48 -16.95 7.36
CA HIS A 147 -13.94 -17.06 7.21
C HIS A 147 -14.33 -17.29 5.74
N PRO A 148 -14.06 -18.46 5.16
CA PRO A 148 -14.01 -18.70 3.71
C PRO A 148 -15.29 -18.33 2.93
N ASN A 149 -16.47 -18.32 3.58
CA ASN A 149 -17.74 -18.00 2.93
C ASN A 149 -18.20 -16.56 3.17
N LYS A 150 -17.54 -15.82 4.06
CA LYS A 150 -18.06 -14.55 4.54
C LYS A 150 -18.05 -13.46 3.49
N LEU A 151 -16.98 -13.35 2.72
CA LEU A 151 -16.91 -12.38 1.62
C LEU A 151 -17.94 -12.69 0.54
N THR A 152 -18.14 -13.96 0.19
CA THR A 152 -19.12 -14.40 -0.81
C THR A 152 -20.54 -13.98 -0.41
N GLU A 153 -20.89 -14.10 0.89
CA GLU A 153 -22.18 -13.63 1.42
C GLU A 153 -22.36 -12.11 1.23
N LEU A 154 -21.27 -11.35 1.34
CA LEU A 154 -21.26 -9.89 1.27
C LEU A 154 -21.24 -9.34 -0.17
N LEU A 155 -20.82 -10.16 -1.15
CA LEU A 155 -20.72 -9.73 -2.55
C LEU A 155 -22.01 -9.12 -3.11
N ARG A 156 -23.17 -9.59 -2.65
CA ARG A 156 -24.49 -9.20 -3.17
C ARG A 156 -25.35 -8.48 -2.13
N LYS A 157 -24.87 -8.33 -0.91
CA LYS A 157 -25.62 -7.74 0.20
C LYS A 157 -25.38 -6.23 0.22
N ASP A 158 -26.42 -5.44 0.07
CA ASP A 158 -26.34 -3.98 0.14
C ASP A 158 -26.23 -3.51 1.60
N VAL A 159 -25.00 -3.49 2.12
CA VAL A 159 -24.68 -3.12 3.53
C VAL A 159 -23.49 -2.18 3.63
N PHE A 160 -23.00 -1.68 2.49
CA PHE A 160 -21.87 -0.76 2.45
C PHE A 160 -22.32 0.62 1.96
N SER A 161 -21.57 1.65 2.31
CA SER A 161 -21.84 3.05 1.99
C SER A 161 -20.69 3.72 1.27
N TYR A 162 -20.92 4.93 0.77
CA TYR A 162 -19.90 5.82 0.25
C TYR A 162 -19.76 7.06 1.12
N ALA A 163 -18.52 7.43 1.39
CA ALA A 163 -18.20 8.70 2.01
C ALA A 163 -18.53 9.86 1.06
N ASN A 164 -19.16 10.90 1.58
CA ASN A 164 -19.43 12.14 0.88
C ASN A 164 -18.47 13.21 1.42
N VAL A 165 -17.39 13.45 0.69
CA VAL A 165 -16.37 14.44 1.07
C VAL A 165 -16.41 15.63 0.12
N PRO A 166 -16.06 16.85 0.58
CA PRO A 166 -16.11 18.05 -0.25
C PRO A 166 -14.88 18.16 -1.19
N TYR A 167 -14.42 17.02 -1.72
CA TYR A 167 -13.35 16.95 -2.69
C TYR A 167 -13.89 16.66 -4.08
N ARG A 168 -13.34 17.34 -5.07
CA ARG A 168 -13.68 17.14 -6.47
C ARG A 168 -12.42 16.95 -7.29
N ILE A 169 -12.26 15.78 -7.90
CA ILE A 169 -11.21 15.52 -8.87
C ILE A 169 -11.58 16.24 -10.16
N LYS A 170 -10.68 17.03 -10.70
CA LYS A 170 -10.86 17.82 -11.91
C LYS A 170 -11.07 16.97 -13.15
N SER A 171 -11.50 17.61 -14.25
CA SER A 171 -11.64 16.95 -15.55
C SER A 171 -10.32 16.32 -16.00
N PHE A 172 -10.40 15.27 -16.81
CA PHE A 172 -9.19 14.64 -17.32
C PHE A 172 -8.36 15.58 -18.22
N ALA A 173 -9.03 16.50 -18.91
CA ALA A 173 -8.39 17.56 -19.66
C ALA A 173 -7.56 18.49 -18.76
N ASP A 174 -8.12 18.94 -17.63
CA ASP A 174 -7.42 19.77 -16.65
C ASP A 174 -6.24 19.02 -16.00
N ILE A 175 -6.44 17.71 -15.70
CA ILE A 175 -5.38 16.85 -15.16
C ILE A 175 -4.21 16.75 -16.14
N LYS A 176 -4.47 16.55 -17.43
CA LYS A 176 -3.43 16.54 -18.47
C LYS A 176 -2.70 17.89 -18.56
N GLN A 177 -3.41 18.99 -18.38
CA GLN A 177 -2.81 20.32 -18.41
C GLN A 177 -1.97 20.63 -17.17
N ASN A 178 -2.44 20.21 -15.97
CA ASN A 178 -1.72 20.40 -14.71
C ASN A 178 -1.97 19.26 -13.73
N ALA A 179 -1.20 18.20 -13.87
CA ALA A 179 -1.29 17.01 -13.04
C ALA A 179 -0.83 17.20 -11.56
N LYS A 180 -0.35 18.38 -11.21
CA LYS A 180 0.00 18.75 -9.81
C LYS A 180 -1.15 19.43 -9.06
N SER A 181 -2.22 19.83 -9.75
CA SER A 181 -3.39 20.50 -9.17
C SER A 181 -4.66 19.82 -9.65
N THR A 182 -4.96 18.65 -9.13
CA THR A 182 -5.99 17.74 -9.66
C THR A 182 -7.24 17.66 -8.79
N VAL A 183 -7.20 18.12 -7.54
CA VAL A 183 -8.31 18.08 -6.60
C VAL A 183 -8.65 19.51 -6.17
N THR A 184 -9.94 19.81 -6.07
CA THR A 184 -10.47 21.07 -5.53
C THR A 184 -11.34 20.78 -4.31
N TYR A 185 -11.38 21.75 -3.40
CA TYR A 185 -12.28 21.76 -2.26
C TYR A 185 -13.58 22.46 -2.62
N ASP A 186 -14.73 21.80 -2.42
CA ASP A 186 -16.06 22.32 -2.68
C ASP A 186 -16.69 22.85 -1.39
N ASN A 187 -16.52 24.14 -1.14
CA ASN A 187 -17.06 24.82 0.05
C ASN A 187 -18.58 24.70 0.17
N ALA A 188 -19.31 24.81 -0.95
CA ALA A 188 -20.77 24.72 -0.92
C ALA A 188 -21.26 23.32 -0.51
N LEU A 189 -20.55 22.29 -0.95
CA LEU A 189 -20.84 20.92 -0.50
C LEU A 189 -20.44 20.73 0.97
N ALA A 190 -19.33 21.29 1.43
CA ALA A 190 -18.92 21.23 2.83
C ALA A 190 -19.99 21.81 3.75
N ASP A 191 -20.48 23.03 3.47
CA ASP A 191 -21.56 23.67 4.22
C ASP A 191 -22.82 22.80 4.25
N LYS A 192 -23.20 22.22 3.11
CA LYS A 192 -24.35 21.33 3.02
C LYS A 192 -24.18 20.05 3.84
N ILE A 193 -22.98 19.46 3.84
CA ILE A 193 -22.68 18.28 4.66
C ILE A 193 -22.82 18.64 6.14
N ASP A 194 -22.29 19.78 6.59
CA ASP A 194 -22.39 20.22 7.96
C ASP A 194 -23.84 20.44 8.43
N GLU A 195 -24.71 21.00 7.57
CA GLU A 195 -26.14 21.12 7.84
C GLU A 195 -26.80 19.74 8.02
N VAL A 196 -26.44 18.75 7.19
CA VAL A 196 -26.97 17.39 7.30
C VAL A 196 -26.42 16.69 8.54
N VAL A 197 -25.14 16.86 8.87
CA VAL A 197 -24.53 16.33 10.08
C VAL A 197 -25.21 16.87 11.34
N ALA A 198 -25.58 18.16 11.37
CA ALA A 198 -26.31 18.75 12.48
C ALA A 198 -27.67 18.06 12.77
N SER A 199 -28.29 17.47 11.75
CA SER A 199 -29.59 16.80 11.86
C SER A 199 -29.50 15.27 11.98
N LYS A 200 -28.51 14.63 11.32
CA LYS A 200 -28.40 13.16 11.17
C LYS A 200 -27.16 12.58 11.88
N GLY A 201 -26.30 13.39 12.46
CA GLY A 201 -25.02 12.94 13.03
C GLY A 201 -24.03 12.47 11.95
N ALA A 202 -23.17 11.51 12.29
CA ALA A 202 -22.10 11.03 11.41
C ALA A 202 -22.56 10.55 10.02
N ASP A 203 -23.78 10.01 9.89
CA ASP A 203 -24.36 9.58 8.62
C ASP A 203 -24.56 10.74 7.63
N GLY A 204 -24.58 11.99 8.10
CA GLY A 204 -24.55 13.18 7.24
C GLY A 204 -23.30 13.32 6.37
N LYS A 205 -22.21 12.63 6.73
CA LYS A 205 -20.96 12.56 5.93
C LYS A 205 -20.97 11.42 4.89
N LEU A 206 -22.11 10.76 4.66
CA LEU A 206 -22.25 9.68 3.68
C LEU A 206 -23.15 10.12 2.52
N ILE A 207 -23.05 9.45 1.38
CA ILE A 207 -23.97 9.64 0.27
C ILE A 207 -25.36 9.20 0.70
N LEU A 208 -26.34 10.06 0.50
CA LEU A 208 -27.76 9.80 0.79
C LEU A 208 -28.53 9.56 -0.50
N ASP A 209 -29.56 8.71 -0.41
CA ASP A 209 -30.53 8.51 -1.48
C ASP A 209 -31.60 9.65 -1.51
N GLN A 210 -32.50 9.60 -2.47
CA GLN A 210 -33.56 10.58 -2.63
C GLN A 210 -34.52 10.65 -1.43
N SER A 211 -34.60 9.60 -0.62
CA SER A 211 -35.40 9.58 0.63
C SER A 211 -34.65 10.17 1.83
N GLY A 212 -33.37 10.52 1.64
CA GLY A 212 -32.48 11.02 2.68
C GLY A 212 -31.95 9.92 3.60
N GLN A 213 -32.04 8.65 3.22
CA GLN A 213 -31.37 7.54 3.89
C GLN A 213 -29.96 7.34 3.31
N VAL A 214 -29.08 6.68 4.06
CA VAL A 214 -27.74 6.34 3.54
C VAL A 214 -27.90 5.40 2.34
N TYR A 215 -27.33 5.80 1.19
CA TYR A 215 -27.29 4.98 -0.01
C TYR A 215 -26.40 3.77 0.21
N GLN A 216 -26.95 2.57 0.02
CA GLN A 216 -26.25 1.33 0.30
C GLN A 216 -25.98 0.54 -0.97
N VAL A 217 -24.79 -0.05 -1.01
CA VAL A 217 -24.31 -0.88 -2.12
C VAL A 217 -23.66 -2.16 -1.58
N ASN A 218 -23.38 -3.09 -2.46
CA ASN A 218 -22.74 -4.35 -2.12
C ASN A 218 -21.20 -4.28 -2.23
N LEU A 219 -20.55 -5.35 -1.78
CA LEU A 219 -19.10 -5.41 -1.76
C LEU A 219 -18.48 -5.41 -3.18
N ILE A 220 -19.11 -6.08 -4.15
CA ILE A 220 -18.62 -6.10 -5.55
C ILE A 220 -18.50 -4.67 -6.09
N GLU A 221 -19.51 -3.82 -5.89
CA GLU A 221 -19.45 -2.43 -6.35
C GLU A 221 -18.32 -1.67 -5.70
N LYS A 222 -18.16 -1.78 -4.37
CA LYS A 222 -17.09 -1.10 -3.63
C LYS A 222 -15.69 -1.51 -4.12
N LEU A 223 -15.46 -2.80 -4.33
CA LEU A 223 -14.19 -3.32 -4.82
C LEU A 223 -13.94 -2.91 -6.28
N SER A 224 -14.98 -2.91 -7.11
CA SER A 224 -14.88 -2.49 -8.52
C SER A 224 -14.55 -1.01 -8.65
N VAL A 225 -15.18 -0.13 -7.87
CA VAL A 225 -14.90 1.32 -7.91
C VAL A 225 -13.45 1.61 -7.53
N ALA A 226 -12.91 0.95 -6.50
CA ALA A 226 -11.50 1.13 -6.11
C ALA A 226 -10.53 0.71 -7.24
N LEU A 227 -10.82 -0.40 -7.91
CA LEU A 227 -10.01 -0.88 -9.04
C LEU A 227 -10.15 0.03 -10.27
N LEU A 228 -11.37 0.40 -10.65
CA LEU A 228 -11.64 1.27 -11.80
C LEU A 228 -10.98 2.64 -11.65
N ALA A 229 -10.96 3.18 -10.42
CA ALA A 229 -10.28 4.44 -10.13
C ALA A 229 -8.77 4.38 -10.42
N LYS A 230 -8.12 3.25 -10.14
CA LYS A 230 -6.70 3.05 -10.46
C LYS A 230 -6.47 2.70 -11.93
N LEU A 231 -7.34 1.89 -12.54
CA LEU A 231 -7.28 1.60 -13.98
C LEU A 231 -7.46 2.86 -14.82
N GLY A 232 -8.25 3.85 -14.36
CA GLY A 232 -8.36 5.16 -15.00
C GLY A 232 -7.04 5.95 -15.07
N ASN A 233 -6.01 5.51 -14.36
CA ASN A 233 -4.66 6.10 -14.34
C ASN A 233 -3.58 5.12 -14.87
N LEU A 234 -3.97 4.05 -15.56
CA LEU A 234 -3.04 3.06 -16.08
C LEU A 234 -2.27 3.60 -17.28
N ILE A 235 -0.94 3.45 -17.23
CA ILE A 235 -0.01 3.72 -18.30
C ILE A 235 0.62 2.39 -18.74
N LEU A 236 0.29 1.90 -19.94
CA LEU A 236 0.84 0.65 -20.45
C LEU A 236 2.37 0.70 -20.53
N GLY A 237 3.03 -0.29 -19.96
CA GLY A 237 4.50 -0.35 -19.87
C GLY A 237 5.11 0.61 -18.84
N GLY A 238 4.31 1.50 -18.22
CA GLY A 238 4.78 2.49 -17.25
C GLY A 238 4.39 2.20 -15.80
N GLY A 239 3.11 1.93 -15.55
CA GLY A 239 2.55 1.76 -14.20
C GLY A 239 1.28 2.59 -13.96
N ILE A 240 1.06 3.07 -12.75
CA ILE A 240 -0.10 3.91 -12.38
C ILE A 240 0.34 5.36 -12.21
N TRP A 241 -0.28 6.27 -12.96
CA TRP A 241 0.04 7.69 -12.94
C TRP A 241 -0.30 8.33 -11.59
N LEU A 242 0.69 8.97 -10.97
CA LEU A 242 0.57 9.69 -9.70
C LEU A 242 0.09 11.13 -9.96
N ASN A 243 -1.20 11.28 -10.23
CA ASN A 243 -1.83 12.55 -10.56
C ASN A 243 -2.70 13.12 -9.44
N THR A 244 -2.64 12.59 -8.24
CA THR A 244 -3.27 13.15 -7.04
C THR A 244 -2.34 14.15 -6.36
N GLN A 245 -2.91 15.12 -5.62
CA GLN A 245 -2.11 16.16 -4.96
C GLN A 245 -1.20 15.63 -3.85
N ARG A 246 -1.59 14.55 -3.19
CA ARG A 246 -0.77 13.89 -2.16
C ARG A 246 -0.63 12.41 -2.48
N PRO A 247 0.59 11.95 -2.75
CA PRO A 247 0.84 10.54 -2.98
C PRO A 247 0.78 9.76 -1.67
N GLU A 248 0.45 8.51 -1.79
CA GLU A 248 -0.21 7.75 -0.76
C GLU A 248 0.70 6.77 -0.02
N TRP A 249 1.76 6.27 -0.70
CA TRP A 249 2.54 5.15 -0.18
C TRP A 249 3.62 5.57 0.81
N ASN A 250 4.43 6.52 0.45
CA ASN A 250 5.42 7.15 1.34
C ASN A 250 5.64 8.61 0.98
N ASP A 251 6.24 9.37 1.88
CA ASP A 251 6.43 10.80 1.72
C ASP A 251 7.37 11.16 0.56
N ALA A 252 8.30 10.25 0.19
CA ALA A 252 9.18 10.46 -0.96
C ALA A 252 8.40 10.56 -2.28
N ASN A 253 7.23 9.93 -2.38
CA ASN A 253 6.37 10.03 -3.55
C ASN A 253 5.82 11.44 -3.79
N ASN A 254 5.83 12.33 -2.80
CA ASN A 254 5.53 13.75 -2.99
C ASN A 254 6.43 14.39 -4.06
N ALA A 255 7.63 13.87 -4.26
CA ALA A 255 8.53 14.29 -5.32
C ALA A 255 8.03 13.94 -6.73
N LEU A 256 7.15 12.95 -6.85
CA LEU A 256 6.70 12.37 -8.11
C LEU A 256 5.30 12.81 -8.52
N VAL A 257 4.60 13.61 -7.70
CA VAL A 257 3.24 14.07 -8.02
C VAL A 257 3.19 14.76 -9.38
N GLY A 258 2.26 14.34 -10.21
CA GLY A 258 1.98 14.88 -11.53
C GLY A 258 2.81 14.29 -12.67
N GLN A 259 4.03 13.85 -12.41
CA GLN A 259 4.91 13.29 -13.44
C GLN A 259 5.37 11.87 -13.16
N GLY A 260 5.15 11.36 -11.97
CA GLY A 260 5.54 10.01 -11.58
C GLY A 260 4.52 8.97 -11.97
N VAL A 261 5.00 7.76 -12.18
CA VAL A 261 4.22 6.57 -12.51
C VAL A 261 4.64 5.45 -11.57
N SER A 262 3.68 4.88 -10.82
CA SER A 262 3.94 3.89 -9.78
C SER A 262 3.85 2.46 -10.31
N VAL A 263 4.98 1.78 -10.35
CA VAL A 263 5.03 0.32 -10.56
C VAL A 263 4.66 -0.40 -9.27
N VAL A 264 4.92 0.22 -8.12
CA VAL A 264 4.56 -0.32 -6.79
C VAL A 264 3.05 -0.56 -6.70
N THR A 265 2.25 0.47 -6.97
CA THR A 265 0.78 0.34 -6.98
C THR A 265 0.31 -0.70 -7.99
N LEU A 266 0.93 -0.73 -9.17
CA LEU A 266 0.61 -1.70 -10.22
C LEU A 266 0.82 -3.15 -9.75
N CYS A 267 1.93 -3.44 -9.07
CA CYS A 267 2.22 -4.78 -8.52
C CYS A 267 1.16 -5.22 -7.50
N TYR A 268 0.75 -4.34 -6.61
CA TYR A 268 -0.34 -4.65 -5.68
C TYR A 268 -1.70 -4.76 -6.36
N MET A 269 -1.96 -3.98 -7.43
CA MET A 269 -3.16 -4.15 -8.25
C MET A 269 -3.21 -5.54 -8.92
N ARG A 270 -2.08 -6.06 -9.37
CA ARG A 270 -2.00 -7.41 -9.91
C ARG A 270 -2.49 -8.46 -8.89
N ARG A 271 -2.01 -8.36 -7.63
CA ARG A 271 -2.45 -9.24 -6.54
C ARG A 271 -3.93 -9.06 -6.23
N TYR A 272 -4.42 -7.81 -6.24
CA TYR A 272 -5.83 -7.50 -6.04
C TYR A 272 -6.73 -8.10 -7.12
N VAL A 273 -6.36 -7.98 -8.39
CA VAL A 273 -7.10 -8.54 -9.53
C VAL A 273 -7.12 -10.06 -9.47
N GLU A 274 -6.01 -10.70 -9.15
CA GLU A 274 -5.92 -12.16 -8.99
C GLU A 274 -6.83 -12.65 -7.85
N PHE A 275 -6.82 -11.94 -6.73
CA PHE A 275 -7.71 -12.26 -5.61
C PHE A 275 -9.19 -12.11 -5.99
N MET A 276 -9.57 -11.04 -6.72
CA MET A 276 -10.95 -10.86 -7.18
C MET A 276 -11.36 -11.97 -8.17
N LEU A 277 -10.48 -12.37 -9.09
CA LEU A 277 -10.73 -13.50 -9.99
C LEU A 277 -11.00 -14.79 -9.21
N GLN A 278 -10.19 -15.05 -8.19
CA GLN A 278 -10.37 -16.20 -7.31
C GLN A 278 -11.70 -16.12 -6.55
N LEU A 279 -12.03 -14.97 -5.97
CA LEU A 279 -13.26 -14.73 -5.21
C LEU A 279 -14.52 -14.91 -6.06
N LEU A 280 -14.46 -14.49 -7.33
CA LEU A 280 -15.60 -14.55 -8.26
C LEU A 280 -15.65 -15.85 -9.08
N SER A 281 -14.68 -16.73 -8.98
CA SER A 281 -14.54 -17.93 -9.85
C SER A 281 -15.76 -18.85 -9.87
N ASN A 282 -16.50 -18.92 -8.78
CA ASN A 282 -17.71 -19.74 -8.64
C ASN A 282 -19.01 -18.92 -8.68
N GLU A 283 -18.93 -17.61 -8.79
CA GLU A 283 -20.08 -16.71 -8.82
C GLU A 283 -20.70 -16.66 -10.23
N LYS A 284 -22.02 -16.60 -10.31
CA LYS A 284 -22.78 -16.58 -11.58
C LYS A 284 -23.98 -15.65 -11.50
N GLY A 285 -24.52 -15.29 -12.67
CA GLY A 285 -25.69 -14.45 -12.82
C GLY A 285 -25.38 -12.98 -12.62
N GLN A 286 -26.40 -12.18 -12.36
CA GLN A 286 -26.30 -10.75 -12.26
C GLN A 286 -26.04 -10.28 -10.82
N VAL A 287 -25.31 -9.18 -10.70
CA VAL A 287 -25.16 -8.40 -9.47
C VAL A 287 -25.72 -7.00 -9.71
N SER A 288 -26.43 -6.47 -8.73
CA SER A 288 -27.01 -5.12 -8.80
C SER A 288 -25.95 -4.10 -8.42
N VAL A 289 -25.60 -3.18 -9.33
CA VAL A 289 -24.65 -2.09 -9.09
C VAL A 289 -25.26 -0.77 -9.53
N SER A 290 -24.69 0.36 -9.07
CA SER A 290 -25.11 1.69 -9.53
C SER A 290 -24.91 1.83 -11.03
N SER A 291 -25.87 2.41 -11.75
CA SER A 291 -25.84 2.49 -13.23
C SER A 291 -24.62 3.22 -13.76
N GLU A 292 -24.15 4.23 -13.04
CA GLU A 292 -22.94 5.00 -13.37
C GLU A 292 -21.69 4.12 -13.26
N VAL A 293 -21.65 3.24 -12.26
CA VAL A 293 -20.54 2.26 -12.09
C VAL A 293 -20.59 1.20 -13.20
N ALA A 294 -21.77 0.71 -13.55
CA ALA A 294 -21.94 -0.26 -14.63
C ALA A 294 -21.43 0.29 -15.98
N GLN A 295 -21.76 1.53 -16.32
CA GLN A 295 -21.28 2.20 -17.53
C GLN A 295 -19.75 2.37 -17.53
N TRP A 296 -19.17 2.78 -16.40
CA TRP A 296 -17.72 2.91 -16.26
C TRP A 296 -17.01 1.56 -16.43
N LEU A 297 -17.54 0.51 -15.80
CA LEU A 297 -17.05 -0.87 -15.92
C LEU A 297 -17.05 -1.34 -17.37
N GLN A 298 -18.17 -1.16 -18.09
CA GLN A 298 -18.32 -1.58 -19.49
C GLN A 298 -17.32 -0.84 -20.40
N GLY A 299 -17.20 0.49 -20.25
CA GLY A 299 -16.25 1.29 -21.03
C GLY A 299 -14.80 0.88 -20.75
N THR A 300 -14.45 0.68 -19.49
CA THR A 300 -13.10 0.26 -19.08
C THR A 300 -12.77 -1.14 -19.63
N ARG A 301 -13.72 -2.09 -19.55
CA ARG A 301 -13.56 -3.44 -20.13
C ARG A 301 -13.27 -3.38 -21.62
N ALA A 302 -14.01 -2.59 -22.37
CA ALA A 302 -13.82 -2.44 -23.82
C ALA A 302 -12.44 -1.82 -24.16
N THR A 303 -12.01 -0.81 -23.40
CA THR A 303 -10.71 -0.18 -23.61
C THR A 303 -9.56 -1.12 -23.28
N LEU A 304 -9.68 -1.92 -22.20
CA LEU A 304 -8.65 -2.91 -21.84
C LEU A 304 -8.61 -4.09 -22.83
N ALA A 305 -9.72 -4.48 -23.43
CA ALA A 305 -9.72 -5.48 -24.52
C ALA A 305 -8.97 -4.97 -25.77
N ASN A 306 -9.09 -3.66 -26.08
CA ASN A 306 -8.26 -3.04 -27.11
C ASN A 306 -6.77 -3.04 -26.72
N ALA A 307 -6.45 -2.74 -25.47
CA ALA A 307 -5.07 -2.79 -24.97
C ALA A 307 -4.47 -4.21 -25.07
N GLU A 308 -5.25 -5.26 -24.76
CA GLU A 308 -4.84 -6.66 -24.95
C GLU A 308 -4.51 -6.95 -26.42
N GLY A 309 -5.31 -6.46 -27.38
CA GLY A 309 -5.05 -6.57 -28.80
C GLY A 309 -3.71 -5.92 -29.22
N LEU A 310 -3.42 -4.72 -28.72
CA LEU A 310 -2.16 -4.02 -28.96
C LEU A 310 -0.95 -4.76 -28.37
N ILE A 311 -1.12 -5.33 -27.17
CA ILE A 311 -0.07 -6.15 -26.53
C ILE A 311 0.20 -7.41 -27.36
N ALA A 312 -0.84 -8.11 -27.79
CA ALA A 312 -0.72 -9.35 -28.57
C ALA A 312 -0.09 -9.14 -29.94
N SER A 313 -0.28 -7.97 -30.55
CA SER A 313 0.32 -7.60 -31.84
C SER A 313 1.68 -6.91 -31.74
N ASP A 314 2.20 -6.68 -30.51
CA ASP A 314 3.45 -5.93 -30.26
C ASP A 314 3.40 -4.48 -30.80
N GLU A 315 2.21 -3.86 -30.73
CA GLU A 315 1.97 -2.50 -31.24
C GLU A 315 1.90 -1.43 -30.15
N VAL A 316 2.36 -1.75 -28.92
CA VAL A 316 2.41 -0.77 -27.82
C VAL A 316 3.57 0.20 -28.05
N ASN A 317 3.22 1.45 -28.36
CA ASN A 317 4.14 2.57 -28.55
C ASN A 317 3.60 3.83 -27.84
N ASP A 318 4.28 4.96 -27.99
CA ASP A 318 3.91 6.20 -27.27
C ASP A 318 2.53 6.74 -27.69
N GLU A 319 2.14 6.58 -28.95
CA GLU A 319 0.84 6.99 -29.46
C GLU A 319 -0.28 6.08 -28.94
N SER A 320 -0.12 4.75 -29.05
CA SER A 320 -1.12 3.80 -28.58
C SER A 320 -1.25 3.86 -27.05
N ARG A 321 -0.15 4.07 -26.33
CA ARG A 321 -0.13 4.30 -24.87
C ARG A 321 -0.95 5.54 -24.51
N PHE A 322 -0.75 6.66 -25.23
CA PHE A 322 -1.53 7.87 -25.04
C PHE A 322 -3.02 7.61 -25.28
N GLN A 323 -3.38 6.93 -26.37
CA GLN A 323 -4.78 6.65 -26.70
C GLN A 323 -5.49 5.83 -25.61
N ILE A 324 -4.88 4.75 -25.13
CA ILE A 324 -5.44 3.91 -24.05
C ILE A 324 -5.59 4.72 -22.76
N THR A 325 -4.55 5.47 -22.37
CA THR A 325 -4.58 6.30 -21.15
C THR A 325 -5.65 7.38 -21.25
N ASN A 326 -5.79 8.02 -22.43
CA ASN A 326 -6.81 9.05 -22.64
C ASN A 326 -8.23 8.46 -22.55
N GLN A 327 -8.48 7.30 -23.18
CA GLN A 327 -9.79 6.64 -23.09
C GLN A 327 -10.15 6.26 -21.65
N LEU A 328 -9.23 5.64 -20.90
CA LEU A 328 -9.45 5.27 -19.51
C LEU A 328 -9.69 6.49 -18.61
N GLY A 329 -8.92 7.57 -18.81
CA GLY A 329 -9.06 8.80 -18.06
C GLY A 329 -10.37 9.54 -18.33
N GLU A 330 -10.80 9.60 -19.58
CA GLU A 330 -12.09 10.23 -19.96
C GLU A 330 -13.28 9.41 -19.44
N LEU A 331 -13.22 8.09 -19.45
CA LEU A 331 -14.24 7.23 -18.82
C LEU A 331 -14.36 7.49 -17.32
N ALA A 332 -13.24 7.57 -16.64
CA ALA A 332 -13.20 7.88 -15.20
C ALA A 332 -13.73 9.30 -14.91
N TRP A 333 -13.45 10.27 -15.78
CA TRP A 333 -14.02 11.61 -15.67
C TRP A 333 -15.51 11.62 -15.93
N SER A 334 -15.99 11.00 -17.00
CA SER A 334 -17.42 10.94 -17.34
C SER A 334 -18.26 10.36 -16.20
N TYR A 335 -17.75 9.30 -15.56
CA TYR A 335 -18.37 8.73 -14.36
C TYR A 335 -18.43 9.76 -13.22
N ARG A 336 -17.31 10.38 -12.87
CA ARG A 336 -17.24 11.35 -11.77
C ARG A 336 -18.13 12.57 -12.04
N ASP A 337 -18.08 13.12 -13.24
CA ASP A 337 -18.89 14.29 -13.62
C ASP A 337 -20.39 14.00 -13.44
N THR A 338 -20.84 12.82 -13.89
CA THR A 338 -22.24 12.40 -13.71
C THR A 338 -22.62 12.31 -12.23
N VAL A 339 -21.80 11.63 -11.42
CA VAL A 339 -22.08 11.45 -9.98
C VAL A 339 -22.00 12.77 -9.22
N TYR A 340 -21.09 13.67 -9.57
CA TYR A 340 -20.97 14.99 -8.95
C TYR A 340 -22.17 15.90 -9.26
N GLN A 341 -22.64 15.91 -10.51
CA GLN A 341 -23.79 16.71 -10.92
C GLN A 341 -25.09 16.22 -10.25
N GLN A 342 -25.24 14.91 -10.08
CA GLN A 342 -26.41 14.31 -9.43
C GLN A 342 -26.33 14.32 -7.90
N THR A 343 -25.15 14.63 -7.33
CA THR A 343 -24.85 14.52 -5.88
C THR A 343 -25.07 13.10 -5.33
N GLY A 344 -24.82 12.07 -6.15
CA GLY A 344 -24.99 10.66 -5.83
C GLY A 344 -25.30 9.81 -7.06
N PHE A 345 -26.03 8.73 -6.85
CA PHE A 345 -26.35 7.75 -7.89
C PHE A 345 -27.84 7.82 -8.28
N SER A 346 -28.14 7.54 -9.56
CA SER A 346 -29.49 7.63 -10.09
C SER A 346 -30.32 6.37 -9.84
N ALA A 347 -29.79 5.21 -10.16
CA ALA A 347 -30.46 3.91 -10.09
C ALA A 347 -29.44 2.76 -9.95
N LYS A 348 -29.95 1.55 -9.79
CA LYS A 348 -29.16 0.33 -9.88
C LYS A 348 -29.56 -0.47 -11.11
N GLU A 349 -28.59 -1.16 -11.72
CA GLU A 349 -28.83 -2.09 -12.82
C GLU A 349 -28.09 -3.41 -12.59
N GLY A 350 -28.51 -4.46 -13.30
CA GLY A 350 -27.88 -5.77 -13.25
C GLY A 350 -26.68 -5.86 -14.20
N VAL A 351 -25.52 -6.19 -13.67
CA VAL A 351 -24.32 -6.51 -14.45
C VAL A 351 -24.03 -8.00 -14.30
N GLU A 352 -23.76 -8.68 -15.41
CA GLU A 352 -23.36 -10.09 -15.35
C GLU A 352 -21.99 -10.23 -14.67
N VAL A 353 -21.87 -11.17 -13.74
CA VAL A 353 -20.59 -11.42 -13.06
C VAL A 353 -19.48 -11.77 -14.06
N ASN A 354 -19.83 -12.44 -15.16
CA ASN A 354 -18.88 -12.73 -16.23
C ASN A 354 -18.30 -11.46 -16.87
N GLU A 355 -19.06 -10.37 -16.96
CA GLU A 355 -18.51 -9.10 -17.49
C GLU A 355 -17.46 -8.49 -16.57
N ILE A 356 -17.62 -8.67 -15.25
CA ILE A 356 -16.64 -8.26 -14.25
C ILE A 356 -15.40 -9.16 -14.36
N ILE A 357 -15.59 -10.47 -14.51
CA ILE A 357 -14.48 -11.42 -14.68
C ILE A 357 -13.70 -11.11 -15.97
N ASP A 358 -14.38 -10.78 -17.08
CA ASP A 358 -13.72 -10.37 -18.34
C ASP A 358 -12.90 -9.09 -18.15
N LEU A 359 -13.45 -8.09 -17.45
CA LEU A 359 -12.69 -6.88 -17.09
C LEU A 359 -11.42 -7.23 -16.31
N LEU A 360 -11.53 -8.11 -15.30
CA LEU A 360 -10.40 -8.53 -14.48
C LEU A 360 -9.34 -9.27 -15.28
N HIS A 361 -9.73 -10.13 -16.23
CA HIS A 361 -8.79 -10.81 -17.12
C HIS A 361 -8.05 -9.81 -18.03
N ASN A 362 -8.76 -8.90 -18.67
CA ASN A 362 -8.15 -7.88 -19.53
C ASN A 362 -7.21 -6.95 -18.71
N ALA A 363 -7.63 -6.57 -17.49
CA ALA A 363 -6.80 -5.81 -16.58
C ALA A 363 -5.52 -6.57 -16.19
N LYS A 364 -5.65 -7.88 -15.89
CA LYS A 364 -4.49 -8.73 -15.57
C LYS A 364 -3.48 -8.78 -16.71
N VAL A 365 -3.94 -8.95 -17.95
CA VAL A 365 -3.05 -8.95 -19.13
C VAL A 365 -2.27 -7.63 -19.24
N ALA A 366 -2.96 -6.50 -19.13
CA ALA A 366 -2.32 -5.17 -19.20
C ALA A 366 -1.33 -4.93 -18.05
N ILE A 367 -1.66 -5.40 -16.84
CA ILE A 367 -0.82 -5.29 -15.65
C ILE A 367 0.41 -6.20 -15.76
N ASP A 368 0.23 -7.48 -16.11
CA ASP A 368 1.32 -8.45 -16.25
C ASP A 368 2.31 -8.01 -17.36
N TYR A 369 1.81 -7.52 -18.51
CA TYR A 369 2.62 -6.87 -19.52
C TYR A 369 3.44 -5.71 -18.95
N THR A 370 2.80 -4.83 -18.22
CA THR A 370 3.45 -3.64 -17.66
C THR A 370 4.50 -4.01 -16.61
N ILE A 371 4.27 -5.02 -15.78
CA ILE A 371 5.27 -5.53 -14.82
C ILE A 371 6.49 -6.08 -15.58
N ALA A 372 6.27 -6.86 -16.65
CA ALA A 372 7.34 -7.42 -17.46
C ALA A 372 8.21 -6.32 -18.14
N GLN A 373 7.58 -5.24 -18.65
CA GLN A 373 8.30 -4.09 -19.23
C GLN A 373 9.12 -3.31 -18.16
N ASN A 374 8.82 -3.48 -16.88
CA ASN A 374 9.52 -2.84 -15.78
C ASN A 374 10.59 -3.72 -15.14
N GLN A 375 10.85 -4.91 -15.67
CA GLN A 375 12.02 -5.68 -15.31
C GLN A 375 13.27 -5.07 -15.95
N ARG A 376 14.26 -4.78 -15.13
CA ARG A 376 15.53 -4.19 -15.55
C ARG A 376 16.47 -5.26 -16.12
N GLN A 377 17.47 -4.81 -16.87
CA GLN A 377 18.50 -5.73 -17.42
C GLN A 377 19.32 -6.46 -16.35
N ASP A 378 19.41 -5.88 -15.15
CA ASP A 378 20.08 -6.51 -13.99
C ASP A 378 19.19 -7.54 -13.26
N GLY A 379 17.92 -7.70 -13.67
CA GLY A 379 16.95 -8.62 -13.07
C GLY A 379 16.13 -8.03 -11.92
N LEU A 380 16.42 -6.79 -11.49
CA LEU A 380 15.59 -6.04 -10.56
C LEU A 380 14.40 -5.39 -11.27
N TYR A 381 13.54 -4.71 -10.52
CA TYR A 381 12.35 -4.03 -11.02
C TYR A 381 12.39 -2.53 -10.76
N HIS A 382 11.82 -1.74 -11.68
CA HIS A 382 11.57 -0.34 -11.41
C HIS A 382 10.49 -0.18 -10.33
N ALA A 383 10.63 0.82 -9.46
CA ALA A 383 9.61 1.19 -8.47
C ALA A 383 8.69 2.28 -9.02
N TYR A 384 9.31 3.27 -9.62
CA TYR A 384 8.65 4.45 -10.19
C TYR A 384 9.33 4.84 -11.49
N ASN A 385 8.52 5.35 -12.41
CA ASN A 385 8.94 5.92 -13.68
C ASN A 385 8.51 7.38 -13.76
N LEU A 386 8.99 8.09 -14.75
CA LEU A 386 8.58 9.45 -15.08
C LEU A 386 7.77 9.46 -16.37
N LEU A 387 6.77 10.32 -16.40
CA LEU A 387 5.88 10.52 -17.53
C LEU A 387 6.21 11.84 -18.20
N SER A 388 6.35 11.82 -19.52
CA SER A 388 6.33 12.99 -20.38
C SER A 388 5.11 12.92 -21.29
N LEU A 389 4.19 13.85 -21.08
CA LEU A 389 2.95 13.95 -21.85
C LEU A 389 3.10 15.06 -22.89
N ASN A 390 3.01 14.72 -24.17
CA ASN A 390 2.90 15.62 -25.30
C ASN A 390 1.50 15.51 -25.90
N ASP A 391 1.13 16.31 -26.91
CA ASP A 391 -0.24 16.43 -27.41
C ASP A 391 -0.92 15.08 -27.74
N ASP A 392 -0.21 14.14 -28.33
CA ASP A 392 -0.72 12.84 -28.77
C ASP A 392 0.20 11.65 -28.40
N ARG A 393 1.23 11.89 -27.59
CA ARG A 393 2.26 10.90 -27.22
C ARG A 393 2.48 10.89 -25.72
N LEU A 394 2.77 9.71 -25.20
CA LEU A 394 3.07 9.49 -23.80
C LEU A 394 4.34 8.67 -23.67
N GLU A 395 5.43 9.34 -23.30
CA GLU A 395 6.75 8.75 -23.11
C GLU A 395 6.97 8.38 -21.64
N VAL A 396 7.65 7.26 -21.41
CA VAL A 396 8.00 6.76 -20.07
C VAL A 396 9.51 6.72 -19.93
N ASP A 397 10.04 7.48 -18.95
CA ASP A 397 11.44 7.46 -18.57
C ASP A 397 11.63 6.71 -17.26
N TYR A 398 12.71 5.95 -17.15
CA TYR A 398 12.98 5.09 -16.01
C TYR A 398 13.84 5.77 -14.95
N LEU A 399 13.46 5.60 -13.67
CA LEU A 399 14.26 6.02 -12.55
C LEU A 399 15.24 4.91 -12.12
N TYR A 400 16.16 5.26 -11.21
CA TYR A 400 17.08 4.32 -10.59
C TYR A 400 16.33 3.25 -9.77
N PRO A 401 16.98 2.09 -9.46
CA PRO A 401 16.33 1.05 -8.66
C PRO A 401 16.06 1.54 -7.23
N MET A 402 14.96 1.06 -6.67
CA MET A 402 14.59 1.30 -5.27
C MET A 402 14.18 -0.02 -4.62
N LEU A 403 14.40 -0.12 -3.31
CA LEU A 403 13.99 -1.28 -2.53
C LEU A 403 12.46 -1.53 -2.64
N GLU A 404 11.69 -0.46 -2.66
CA GLU A 404 10.23 -0.48 -2.72
C GLU A 404 9.69 -1.21 -3.95
N GLY A 405 10.33 -1.06 -5.11
CA GLY A 405 9.98 -1.79 -6.33
C GLY A 405 10.20 -3.29 -6.21
N GLN A 406 11.27 -3.70 -5.54
CA GLN A 406 11.57 -5.11 -5.31
C GLN A 406 10.54 -5.73 -4.39
N VAL A 407 10.21 -5.06 -3.28
CA VAL A 407 9.18 -5.52 -2.33
C VAL A 407 7.83 -5.69 -3.03
N ALA A 408 7.43 -4.72 -3.85
CA ALA A 408 6.16 -4.77 -4.56
C ALA A 408 6.13 -5.89 -5.62
N ALA A 409 7.20 -6.06 -6.39
CA ALA A 409 7.31 -7.12 -7.38
C ALA A 409 7.23 -8.52 -6.73
N LEU A 410 7.94 -8.73 -5.62
CA LEU A 410 7.87 -9.97 -4.83
C LEU A 410 6.45 -10.24 -4.29
N SER A 411 5.77 -9.20 -3.80
CA SER A 411 4.41 -9.31 -3.25
C SER A 411 3.32 -9.44 -4.31
N SER A 412 3.62 -9.20 -5.59
CA SER A 412 2.64 -9.19 -6.68
C SER A 412 2.03 -10.56 -6.99
N GLY A 413 2.74 -11.64 -6.65
CA GLY A 413 2.40 -13.01 -7.05
C GLY A 413 2.60 -13.28 -8.55
N ALA A 414 3.27 -12.38 -9.28
CA ALA A 414 3.57 -12.55 -10.71
C ALA A 414 4.83 -13.39 -10.96
N LEU A 415 5.72 -13.51 -9.96
CA LEU A 415 7.04 -14.10 -10.10
C LEU A 415 7.05 -15.54 -9.59
N ASP A 416 7.68 -16.43 -10.34
CA ASP A 416 7.97 -17.79 -9.89
C ASP A 416 9.19 -17.85 -8.94
N ALA A 417 9.38 -18.99 -8.27
CA ALA A 417 10.44 -19.14 -7.27
C ALA A 417 11.86 -18.92 -7.83
N PRO A 418 12.24 -19.43 -9.01
CA PRO A 418 13.54 -19.12 -9.62
C PRO A 418 13.75 -17.62 -9.86
N THR A 419 12.75 -16.92 -10.41
CA THR A 419 12.81 -15.48 -10.68
C THR A 419 12.95 -14.67 -9.38
N VAL A 420 12.20 -15.03 -8.34
CA VAL A 420 12.30 -14.43 -7.00
C VAL A 420 13.71 -14.61 -6.44
N ASN A 421 14.26 -15.83 -6.46
CA ASN A 421 15.60 -16.12 -5.98
C ASN A 421 16.67 -15.29 -6.72
N ASN A 422 16.56 -15.21 -8.04
CA ASN A 422 17.49 -14.42 -8.86
C ASN A 422 17.40 -12.93 -8.53
N ALA A 423 16.20 -12.38 -8.37
CA ALA A 423 16.02 -10.98 -7.99
C ALA A 423 16.62 -10.69 -6.59
N LEU A 424 16.48 -11.61 -5.64
CA LEU A 424 17.06 -11.46 -4.30
C LEU A 424 18.59 -11.56 -4.35
N ASP A 425 19.18 -12.47 -5.12
CA ASP A 425 20.65 -12.57 -5.28
C ASP A 425 21.23 -11.26 -5.86
N VAL A 426 20.56 -10.70 -6.87
CA VAL A 426 20.96 -9.42 -7.45
C VAL A 426 20.78 -8.28 -6.42
N LEU A 427 19.69 -8.27 -5.67
CA LEU A 427 19.42 -7.26 -4.65
C LEU A 427 20.51 -7.24 -3.57
N PHE A 428 20.95 -8.40 -3.09
CA PHE A 428 22.06 -8.53 -2.14
C PHE A 428 23.43 -8.15 -2.73
N SER A 429 23.56 -8.09 -4.05
CA SER A 429 24.78 -7.69 -4.77
C SER A 429 24.72 -6.25 -5.29
N SER A 430 23.59 -5.56 -5.11
CA SER A 430 23.32 -4.22 -5.66
C SER A 430 23.81 -3.10 -4.75
N ASP A 431 23.88 -1.89 -5.31
CA ASP A 431 24.18 -0.66 -4.57
C ASP A 431 23.10 -0.26 -3.54
N VAL A 432 21.96 -0.97 -3.50
CA VAL A 432 20.92 -0.80 -2.48
C VAL A 432 21.27 -1.57 -1.21
N PHE A 433 22.04 -2.66 -1.31
CA PHE A 433 22.49 -3.42 -0.15
C PHE A 433 23.61 -2.69 0.59
N ARG A 434 23.55 -2.69 1.90
CA ARG A 434 24.50 -2.07 2.80
C ARG A 434 25.16 -3.13 3.68
N PRO A 435 26.34 -3.64 3.26
CA PRO A 435 27.00 -4.78 3.91
C PRO A 435 27.40 -4.52 5.36
N ASP A 436 27.83 -3.28 5.69
CA ASP A 436 28.25 -2.87 7.03
C ASP A 436 27.09 -2.91 8.04
N GLN A 437 25.87 -2.83 7.56
CA GLN A 437 24.63 -2.86 8.35
C GLN A 437 23.81 -4.14 8.13
N HIS A 438 24.25 -5.03 7.23
CA HIS A 438 23.50 -6.25 6.81
C HIS A 438 22.04 -5.96 6.40
N THR A 439 21.78 -4.81 5.79
CA THR A 439 20.41 -4.37 5.43
C THR A 439 20.42 -3.57 4.13
N PHE A 440 19.29 -2.97 3.80
CA PHE A 440 19.06 -2.29 2.53
C PHE A 440 18.71 -0.82 2.74
N MET A 441 19.26 0.02 1.88
CA MET A 441 18.83 1.40 1.71
C MET A 441 17.56 1.47 0.88
N LEU A 442 16.82 2.56 0.97
CA LEU A 442 15.61 2.77 0.15
C LEU A 442 15.98 2.91 -1.34
N TYR A 443 17.05 3.64 -1.61
CA TYR A 443 17.66 3.82 -2.94
C TYR A 443 19.19 3.90 -2.82
N PRO A 444 19.92 3.70 -3.94
CA PRO A 444 21.39 3.69 -3.92
C PRO A 444 21.95 5.00 -3.34
N ASP A 445 23.00 4.88 -2.55
CA ASP A 445 23.76 6.05 -2.08
C ASP A 445 24.45 6.71 -3.28
N ARG A 446 24.23 8.00 -3.45
CA ARG A 446 24.73 8.77 -4.58
C ARG A 446 25.52 9.97 -4.10
N GLN A 447 26.71 10.11 -4.62
CA GLN A 447 27.42 11.37 -4.55
C GLN A 447 26.87 12.31 -5.62
N LEU A 448 26.07 13.29 -5.17
CA LEU A 448 25.56 14.29 -6.07
C LEU A 448 26.68 15.23 -6.48
N PRO A 449 26.80 15.59 -7.78
CA PRO A 449 27.79 16.53 -8.23
C PRO A 449 27.55 17.89 -7.57
N SER A 450 28.64 18.58 -7.20
CA SER A 450 28.53 19.98 -6.76
C SER A 450 27.91 20.83 -7.88
N PHE A 451 27.38 22.02 -7.53
CA PHE A 451 26.77 22.91 -8.53
C PHE A 451 27.72 23.19 -9.71
N LEU A 452 29.00 23.45 -9.43
CA LEU A 452 29.99 23.71 -10.49
C LEU A 452 30.25 22.52 -11.39
N ASN A 453 30.16 21.30 -10.87
CA ASN A 453 30.32 20.09 -11.67
C ASN A 453 29.05 19.75 -12.46
N LYS A 454 27.89 20.00 -11.87
CA LYS A 454 26.61 19.73 -12.51
C LYS A 454 26.30 20.74 -13.63
N ASN A 455 26.52 22.03 -13.38
CA ASN A 455 26.26 23.10 -14.35
C ASN A 455 27.36 23.14 -15.43
N LYS A 456 27.50 22.06 -16.19
CA LYS A 456 28.35 22.02 -17.40
C LYS A 456 27.48 21.68 -18.61
N VAL A 457 27.42 22.60 -19.57
CA VAL A 457 26.77 22.32 -20.85
C VAL A 457 27.68 21.43 -21.66
N PRO A 458 27.24 20.24 -22.12
CA PRO A 458 28.05 19.39 -22.98
C PRO A 458 28.55 20.15 -24.18
N SER A 459 29.84 20.01 -24.49
CA SER A 459 30.49 20.80 -25.53
C SER A 459 29.86 20.62 -26.91
N GLU A 460 29.33 19.44 -27.23
CA GLU A 460 28.61 19.16 -28.46
C GLU A 460 27.32 20.00 -28.55
N LEU A 461 26.56 20.06 -27.47
CA LEU A 461 25.32 20.85 -27.42
C LEU A 461 25.58 22.35 -27.40
N ALA A 462 26.64 22.80 -26.73
CA ALA A 462 27.02 24.20 -26.69
C ALA A 462 27.50 24.69 -28.09
N ASN A 463 28.21 23.83 -28.84
CA ASN A 463 28.75 24.18 -30.14
C ASN A 463 27.74 24.06 -31.28
N SER A 464 26.73 23.21 -31.14
CA SER A 464 25.67 23.03 -32.17
C SER A 464 24.57 24.08 -32.08
N ASN A 465 24.44 24.80 -30.96
CA ASN A 465 23.37 25.77 -30.76
C ASN A 465 23.85 27.17 -31.15
N GLU A 466 23.23 27.75 -32.18
CA GLU A 466 23.65 29.06 -32.73
C GLU A 466 23.39 30.23 -31.76
N LEU A 467 22.35 30.18 -30.94
CA LEU A 467 22.11 31.20 -29.93
C LEU A 467 23.21 31.19 -28.86
N ILE A 468 23.61 30.01 -28.37
CA ILE A 468 24.74 29.90 -27.41
C ILE A 468 26.03 30.47 -28.06
N ALA A 469 26.30 30.13 -29.30
CA ALA A 469 27.49 30.62 -30.02
C ALA A 469 27.46 32.15 -30.17
N ALA A 470 26.30 32.72 -30.54
CA ALA A 470 26.15 34.18 -30.67
C ALA A 470 26.31 34.92 -29.33
N LEU A 471 25.75 34.40 -28.24
CA LEU A 471 25.89 34.96 -26.90
C LEU A 471 27.39 34.98 -26.47
N LEU A 472 28.10 33.88 -26.68
CA LEU A 472 29.51 33.79 -26.35
C LEU A 472 30.40 34.70 -27.22
N GLN A 473 30.07 34.86 -28.51
CA GLN A 473 30.79 35.80 -29.41
C GLN A 473 30.60 37.26 -29.04
N GLN A 474 29.42 37.61 -28.53
CA GLN A 474 29.08 38.97 -28.11
C GLN A 474 29.48 39.28 -26.66
N ASP A 475 30.17 38.38 -25.96
CA ASP A 475 30.48 38.45 -24.54
C ASP A 475 29.25 38.71 -23.67
N ASN A 476 28.09 38.16 -24.13
CA ASN A 476 26.82 38.29 -23.42
C ASN A 476 26.65 37.12 -22.46
N HIS A 477 26.76 37.36 -21.19
CA HIS A 477 26.74 36.37 -20.12
C HIS A 477 25.37 36.18 -19.48
N THR A 478 24.30 36.67 -20.09
CA THR A 478 22.93 36.63 -19.51
C THR A 478 22.45 35.18 -19.34
N ILE A 479 22.64 34.33 -20.35
CA ILE A 479 22.16 32.93 -20.36
C ILE A 479 23.29 31.95 -20.04
N VAL A 480 24.42 32.10 -20.73
CA VAL A 480 25.58 31.20 -20.61
C VAL A 480 26.86 31.99 -20.36
N VAL A 481 27.78 31.34 -19.69
CA VAL A 481 29.12 31.88 -19.41
C VAL A 481 30.17 30.83 -19.76
N LYS A 482 31.35 31.27 -20.18
CA LYS A 482 32.53 30.38 -20.30
C LYS A 482 33.40 30.57 -19.07
N ASP A 483 33.76 29.48 -18.40
CA ASP A 483 34.67 29.53 -17.27
C ASP A 483 36.15 29.59 -17.72
N ALA A 484 37.05 29.71 -16.75
CA ALA A 484 38.47 29.84 -17.01
C ALA A 484 39.08 28.58 -17.70
N ASN A 485 38.42 27.42 -17.65
CA ASN A 485 38.81 26.20 -18.33
C ASN A 485 38.21 26.10 -19.74
N GLY A 486 37.36 27.04 -20.14
CA GLY A 486 36.66 27.05 -21.40
C GLY A 486 35.33 26.24 -21.38
N ASP A 487 34.93 25.69 -20.24
CA ASP A 487 33.66 25.00 -20.10
C ASP A 487 32.49 26.00 -20.16
N CYS A 488 31.47 25.68 -20.98
CA CYS A 488 30.24 26.45 -21.05
C CYS A 488 29.31 26.09 -19.90
N ARG A 489 28.73 27.10 -19.26
CA ARG A 489 27.85 26.95 -18.08
C ARG A 489 26.64 27.87 -18.21
N PHE A 490 25.49 27.46 -17.69
CA PHE A 490 24.41 28.39 -17.50
C PHE A 490 24.73 29.42 -16.41
N ASN A 491 24.27 30.65 -16.60
CA ASN A 491 24.45 31.71 -15.62
C ASN A 491 23.81 31.30 -14.27
N GLY A 492 24.54 31.47 -13.18
CA GLY A 492 24.06 31.08 -11.84
C GLY A 492 22.85 31.84 -11.32
N LYS A 493 22.42 32.92 -12.01
CA LYS A 493 21.18 33.64 -11.71
C LYS A 493 19.92 33.00 -12.29
N LEU A 494 20.08 32.00 -13.18
CA LEU A 494 18.97 31.23 -13.76
C LEU A 494 18.53 30.18 -12.76
N THR A 495 17.64 30.53 -11.87
CA THR A 495 17.20 29.68 -10.74
C THR A 495 16.21 28.60 -11.15
N ASN A 496 15.49 28.78 -12.25
CA ASN A 496 14.51 27.83 -12.80
C ASN A 496 14.24 28.12 -14.29
N ALA A 497 13.39 27.29 -14.91
CA ALA A 497 13.02 27.45 -16.30
C ALA A 497 12.25 28.76 -16.60
N ASP A 498 11.44 29.25 -15.66
CA ASP A 498 10.71 30.51 -15.82
C ASP A 498 11.69 31.69 -15.89
N ARG A 499 12.70 31.69 -15.01
CA ARG A 499 13.76 32.70 -15.05
C ARG A 499 14.57 32.61 -16.33
N LEU A 500 14.86 31.44 -16.84
CA LEU A 500 15.49 31.28 -18.16
C LEU A 500 14.60 31.86 -19.25
N GLN A 501 13.30 31.66 -19.22
CA GLN A 501 12.36 32.25 -20.18
C GLN A 501 12.36 33.77 -20.16
N GLU A 502 12.31 34.36 -18.95
CA GLU A 502 12.34 35.80 -18.76
C GLU A 502 13.63 36.40 -19.34
N GLU A 503 14.77 35.80 -19.04
CA GLU A 503 16.06 36.28 -19.52
C GLU A 503 16.23 36.12 -21.04
N LEU A 504 15.71 35.04 -21.64
CA LEU A 504 15.66 34.84 -23.10
C LEU A 504 14.79 35.96 -23.77
N ALA A 505 13.64 36.27 -23.19
CA ALA A 505 12.75 37.31 -23.71
C ALA A 505 13.35 38.74 -23.56
N ALA A 506 14.23 38.94 -22.58
CA ALA A 506 14.90 40.20 -22.33
C ALA A 506 16.18 40.42 -23.15
N LEU A 507 16.62 39.43 -23.95
CA LEU A 507 17.80 39.59 -24.82
C LEU A 507 17.60 40.70 -25.86
N PRO A 508 18.70 41.34 -26.33
CA PRO A 508 18.66 42.40 -27.33
C PRO A 508 17.90 42.02 -28.61
N ALA A 509 17.29 43.00 -29.28
CA ALA A 509 16.42 42.77 -30.44
C ALA A 509 17.12 42.01 -31.57
N GLU A 510 18.42 42.20 -31.76
CA GLU A 510 19.24 41.47 -32.73
C GLU A 510 19.35 39.97 -32.48
N LEU A 511 19.12 39.52 -31.26
CA LEU A 511 19.16 38.12 -30.88
C LEU A 511 17.76 37.45 -30.86
N GLN A 512 16.68 38.23 -30.95
CA GLN A 512 15.33 37.68 -30.81
C GLN A 512 14.96 36.67 -31.89
N MET A 513 15.42 36.81 -33.13
CA MET A 513 15.22 35.81 -34.17
C MET A 513 15.93 34.46 -33.84
N ALA A 514 17.11 34.54 -33.23
CA ALA A 514 17.80 33.34 -32.76
C ALA A 514 17.10 32.71 -31.55
N VAL A 515 16.55 33.53 -30.66
CA VAL A 515 15.75 33.06 -29.52
C VAL A 515 14.51 32.31 -30.01
N GLU A 516 13.73 32.86 -30.93
CA GLU A 516 12.55 32.22 -31.48
C GLU A 516 12.86 30.85 -32.10
N ARG A 517 13.97 30.75 -32.84
CA ARG A 517 14.40 29.52 -33.48
C ARG A 517 14.91 28.48 -32.46
N ASP A 518 15.78 28.88 -31.53
CA ASP A 518 16.58 27.96 -30.70
C ASP A 518 16.02 27.78 -29.27
N ARG A 519 14.96 28.53 -28.91
CA ARG A 519 14.37 28.52 -27.57
C ARG A 519 14.07 27.11 -27.07
N GLY A 520 13.39 26.29 -27.88
CA GLY A 520 13.01 24.92 -27.50
C GLY A 520 14.23 24.04 -27.21
N GLU A 521 15.30 24.22 -27.99
CA GLU A 521 16.55 23.50 -27.80
C GLU A 521 17.30 23.97 -26.54
N ILE A 522 17.32 25.26 -26.25
CA ILE A 522 17.91 25.81 -25.03
C ILE A 522 17.24 25.23 -23.78
N PHE A 523 15.91 25.12 -23.77
CA PHE A 523 15.19 24.48 -22.67
C PHE A 523 15.54 23.00 -22.54
N LYS A 524 15.69 22.27 -23.65
CA LYS A 524 16.15 20.87 -23.63
C LYS A 524 17.56 20.74 -23.07
N ILE A 525 18.47 21.62 -23.46
CA ILE A 525 19.85 21.67 -22.95
C ILE A 525 19.82 21.98 -21.45
N TYR A 526 19.01 22.94 -21.02
CA TYR A 526 18.87 23.33 -19.61
C TYR A 526 18.37 22.14 -18.77
N GLU A 527 17.35 21.42 -19.24
CA GLU A 527 16.84 20.24 -18.56
C GLU A 527 17.85 19.07 -18.61
N THR A 528 18.58 18.88 -19.70
CA THR A 528 19.66 17.88 -19.80
C THR A 528 20.76 18.13 -18.77
N VAL A 529 21.14 19.40 -18.55
CA VAL A 529 22.17 19.79 -17.57
C VAL A 529 21.68 19.62 -16.14
N PHE A 530 20.48 20.10 -15.82
CA PHE A 530 19.99 20.12 -14.44
C PHE A 530 19.09 18.96 -14.07
N ASN A 531 18.43 18.32 -15.05
CA ASN A 531 17.56 17.16 -14.87
C ASN A 531 16.54 17.38 -13.73
N HIS A 532 15.78 18.46 -13.81
CA HIS A 532 14.81 18.84 -12.77
C HIS A 532 13.73 17.81 -12.56
N LYS A 533 13.35 17.06 -13.60
CA LYS A 533 12.37 15.99 -13.52
C LYS A 533 12.77 14.89 -12.55
N ALA A 534 14.08 14.62 -12.39
CA ALA A 534 14.59 13.63 -11.46
C ALA A 534 14.70 14.15 -10.01
N PHE A 535 14.48 15.45 -9.79
CA PHE A 535 14.64 16.15 -8.51
C PHE A 535 13.37 16.97 -8.19
N THR A 536 12.25 16.31 -8.11
CA THR A 536 10.96 16.95 -7.83
C THR A 536 10.54 16.68 -6.39
N GLY A 537 9.91 17.64 -5.74
CA GLY A 537 9.43 17.56 -4.38
C GLY A 537 9.76 18.75 -3.52
N ARG A 538 9.39 18.70 -2.24
CA ARG A 538 9.53 19.81 -1.26
C ARG A 538 10.93 20.40 -1.18
N SER A 539 11.94 19.56 -1.28
CA SER A 539 13.36 19.94 -1.14
C SER A 539 14.14 19.85 -2.46
N GLY A 540 13.43 19.74 -3.58
CA GLY A 540 14.05 19.61 -4.89
C GLY A 540 14.53 18.21 -5.24
N GLY A 541 14.15 17.18 -4.46
CA GLY A 541 14.49 15.79 -4.80
C GLY A 541 13.85 14.77 -3.87
N MET A 542 13.64 13.55 -4.35
CA MET A 542 13.19 12.42 -3.52
C MET A 542 14.07 12.22 -2.29
N PHE A 543 15.36 12.48 -2.42
CA PHE A 543 16.33 12.37 -1.32
C PHE A 543 16.09 13.36 -0.18
N GLY A 544 15.33 14.42 -0.39
CA GLY A 544 15.02 15.40 0.63
C GLY A 544 14.05 14.90 1.70
N PHE A 545 13.34 13.80 1.45
CA PHE A 545 12.41 13.21 2.40
C PHE A 545 13.09 12.18 3.29
N GLU A 546 13.82 11.21 2.71
CA GLU A 546 14.43 10.10 3.45
C GLU A 546 15.96 10.23 3.57
N GLY A 547 16.57 11.13 2.80
CA GLY A 547 18.02 11.31 2.75
C GLY A 547 18.76 10.24 1.95
N LEU A 548 19.95 10.60 1.47
CA LEU A 548 20.85 9.65 0.82
C LEU A 548 21.47 8.70 1.84
N GLY A 549 21.62 7.43 1.47
CA GLY A 549 22.17 6.40 2.35
C GLY A 549 21.24 6.02 3.51
N SER A 550 20.00 6.44 3.50
CA SER A 550 19.02 6.16 4.56
C SER A 550 18.49 4.73 4.46
N ILE A 551 18.40 4.07 5.61
CA ILE A 551 17.72 2.79 5.77
C ILE A 551 16.26 3.10 6.14
N TYR A 552 15.34 2.69 5.28
CA TYR A 552 13.91 2.84 5.56
C TYR A 552 13.35 1.55 6.13
N TRP A 553 13.33 1.45 7.45
CA TRP A 553 13.01 0.23 8.20
C TRP A 553 11.64 -0.35 7.87
N HIS A 554 10.65 0.49 7.56
CA HIS A 554 9.34 0.03 7.09
C HIS A 554 9.45 -0.81 5.82
N MET A 555 10.35 -0.43 4.90
CA MET A 555 10.49 -1.16 3.65
C MET A 555 11.31 -2.43 3.84
N VAL A 556 12.30 -2.42 4.74
CA VAL A 556 13.07 -3.63 5.09
C VAL A 556 12.18 -4.68 5.74
N SER A 557 11.28 -4.28 6.65
CA SER A 557 10.33 -5.22 7.26
C SER A 557 9.29 -5.74 6.27
N LYS A 558 8.87 -4.91 5.32
CA LYS A 558 8.01 -5.35 4.21
C LYS A 558 8.72 -6.31 3.25
N LEU A 559 10.03 -6.12 3.01
CA LEU A 559 10.84 -7.08 2.27
C LEU A 559 10.85 -8.44 2.98
N LEU A 560 11.06 -8.45 4.30
CA LEU A 560 11.06 -9.67 5.08
C LEU A 560 9.74 -10.44 4.91
N LEU A 561 8.61 -9.74 5.03
CA LEU A 561 7.29 -10.35 4.85
C LEU A 561 7.09 -10.85 3.41
N ALA A 562 7.50 -10.06 2.39
CA ALA A 562 7.37 -10.44 0.99
C ALA A 562 8.17 -11.71 0.67
N VAL A 563 9.40 -11.84 1.19
CA VAL A 563 10.21 -13.07 1.02
C VAL A 563 9.55 -14.26 1.71
N GLN A 564 8.96 -14.08 2.89
CA GLN A 564 8.20 -15.14 3.56
C GLN A 564 6.95 -15.55 2.77
N GLU A 565 6.21 -14.59 2.20
CA GLU A 565 5.07 -14.87 1.31
C GLU A 565 5.53 -15.69 0.09
N CYS A 566 6.65 -15.32 -0.54
CA CYS A 566 7.22 -16.07 -1.67
C CYS A 566 7.65 -17.49 -1.27
N TYR A 567 8.27 -17.66 -0.09
CA TYR A 567 8.64 -18.97 0.45
C TYR A 567 7.42 -19.88 0.61
N PHE A 568 6.35 -19.38 1.23
CA PHE A 568 5.13 -20.16 1.40
C PHE A 568 4.42 -20.45 0.08
N ASN A 569 4.41 -19.49 -0.83
CA ASN A 569 3.85 -19.70 -2.16
C ASN A 569 4.60 -20.81 -2.94
N ALA A 570 5.94 -20.76 -2.92
CA ALA A 570 6.77 -21.81 -3.52
C ALA A 570 6.50 -23.19 -2.89
N THR A 571 6.39 -23.23 -1.56
CA THR A 571 6.10 -24.49 -0.82
C THR A 571 4.71 -25.04 -1.17
N ASP A 572 3.69 -24.18 -1.22
CA ASP A 572 2.32 -24.60 -1.51
C ASP A 572 2.14 -25.08 -2.97
N ASN A 573 2.91 -24.52 -3.90
CA ASN A 573 2.91 -24.89 -5.31
C ASN A 573 3.90 -26.03 -5.63
N ASN A 574 4.55 -26.62 -4.62
CA ASN A 574 5.53 -27.70 -4.78
C ASN A 574 6.66 -27.31 -5.76
N ALA A 575 7.21 -26.10 -5.62
CA ALA A 575 8.37 -25.67 -6.38
C ALA A 575 9.59 -26.58 -6.08
N ASP A 576 10.65 -26.43 -6.87
CA ASP A 576 11.88 -27.19 -6.66
C ASP A 576 12.43 -27.02 -5.23
N ALA A 577 12.91 -28.10 -4.63
CA ALA A 577 13.38 -28.10 -3.24
C ALA A 577 14.57 -27.17 -3.00
N ASP A 578 15.44 -27.03 -4.00
CA ASP A 578 16.59 -26.12 -3.92
C ASP A 578 16.13 -24.66 -3.93
N ASP A 579 15.13 -24.33 -4.74
CA ASP A 579 14.53 -22.98 -4.74
C ASP A 579 13.83 -22.64 -3.42
N ILE A 580 13.06 -23.58 -2.87
CA ILE A 580 12.44 -23.39 -1.55
C ILE A 580 13.52 -23.18 -0.48
N GLN A 581 14.62 -23.94 -0.50
CA GLN A 581 15.71 -23.79 0.46
C GLN A 581 16.44 -22.45 0.27
N ARG A 582 16.63 -21.98 -0.97
CA ARG A 582 17.23 -20.67 -1.26
C ARG A 582 16.34 -19.54 -0.70
N LEU A 583 15.01 -19.62 -0.90
CA LEU A 583 14.06 -18.66 -0.33
C LEU A 583 14.13 -18.61 1.20
N ALA A 584 14.22 -19.78 1.86
CA ALA A 584 14.41 -19.83 3.30
C ALA A 584 15.74 -19.16 3.76
N ASN A 585 16.82 -19.36 3.00
CA ASN A 585 18.09 -18.69 3.25
C ASN A 585 17.97 -17.18 3.09
N HIS A 586 17.37 -16.70 2.00
CA HIS A 586 17.11 -15.28 1.77
C HIS A 586 16.25 -14.66 2.86
N TYR A 587 15.23 -15.37 3.33
CA TYR A 587 14.41 -14.92 4.45
C TYR A 587 15.27 -14.61 5.68
N TYR A 588 16.14 -15.53 6.07
CA TYR A 588 17.00 -15.33 7.23
C TYR A 588 18.12 -14.31 6.99
N GLN A 589 18.59 -14.15 5.77
CA GLN A 589 19.54 -13.07 5.43
C GLN A 589 18.89 -11.69 5.59
N VAL A 590 17.65 -11.50 5.11
CA VAL A 590 16.90 -10.25 5.32
C VAL A 590 16.61 -10.04 6.81
N ARG A 591 16.18 -11.09 7.51
CA ARG A 591 15.86 -11.02 8.94
C ARG A 591 17.07 -10.62 9.77
N GLN A 592 18.26 -11.03 9.39
CA GLN A 592 19.53 -10.66 10.04
C GLN A 592 19.76 -9.13 10.00
N GLY A 593 19.23 -8.45 9.00
CA GLY A 593 19.26 -7.02 8.84
C GLY A 593 18.30 -6.23 9.74
N ILE A 594 17.35 -6.90 10.42
CA ILE A 594 16.43 -6.24 11.35
C ILE A 594 17.14 -5.93 12.68
N GLY A 595 16.90 -4.74 13.22
CA GLY A 595 17.68 -4.16 14.32
C GLY A 595 17.86 -5.04 15.55
N PHE A 596 16.82 -5.77 15.99
CA PHE A 596 16.90 -6.60 17.21
C PHE A 596 17.81 -7.84 17.07
N ASN A 597 18.19 -8.22 15.86
CA ASN A 597 19.17 -9.30 15.61
C ASN A 597 20.63 -8.78 15.55
N LYS A 598 20.85 -7.49 15.72
CA LYS A 598 22.16 -6.84 15.61
C LYS A 598 22.76 -6.53 16.96
N THR A 599 24.09 -6.55 17.02
CA THR A 599 24.83 -5.96 18.13
C THR A 599 24.69 -4.43 18.11
N PRO A 600 24.89 -3.72 19.23
CA PRO A 600 24.95 -2.27 19.23
C PRO A 600 25.98 -1.68 18.26
N SER A 601 27.09 -2.39 18.03
CA SER A 601 28.13 -1.98 17.10
C SER A 601 27.65 -2.00 15.64
N GLU A 602 26.93 -3.04 15.24
CA GLU A 602 26.38 -3.16 13.88
C GLU A 602 25.20 -2.21 13.64
N TYR A 603 24.39 -1.97 14.66
CA TYR A 603 23.24 -1.08 14.56
C TYR A 603 23.62 0.40 14.65
N GLY A 604 24.75 0.69 15.27
CA GLY A 604 25.22 2.06 15.52
C GLY A 604 24.58 2.73 16.74
N ALA A 605 23.70 2.02 17.45
CA ALA A 605 23.06 2.46 18.71
C ALA A 605 22.51 1.23 19.42
N PHE A 606 22.08 1.40 20.69
CA PHE A 606 21.27 0.39 21.35
C PHE A 606 19.89 0.32 20.68
N PRO A 607 19.51 -0.83 20.10
CA PRO A 607 18.24 -0.98 19.42
C PRO A 607 17.12 -1.15 20.45
N VAL A 608 16.53 -0.04 20.90
CA VAL A 608 15.41 -0.06 21.82
C VAL A 608 14.10 -0.29 21.08
N ASP A 609 13.71 0.70 20.28
CA ASP A 609 12.55 0.63 19.40
C ASP A 609 13.00 1.14 18.01
N PRO A 610 13.00 0.29 16.98
CA PRO A 610 13.40 0.72 15.64
C PRO A 610 12.49 1.85 15.15
N TYR A 611 13.07 2.83 14.50
CA TYR A 611 12.38 3.97 13.95
C TYR A 611 12.73 4.14 12.47
N SER A 612 11.78 4.59 11.65
CA SER A 612 11.99 4.70 10.19
C SER A 612 13.06 5.70 9.80
N HIS A 613 13.25 6.75 10.60
CA HIS A 613 14.21 7.82 10.37
C HIS A 613 15.16 7.90 11.54
N THR A 614 16.30 7.26 11.43
CA THR A 614 17.35 7.34 12.46
C THR A 614 18.24 8.55 12.20
N PRO A 615 18.25 9.56 13.08
CA PRO A 615 19.11 10.73 12.91
C PRO A 615 20.58 10.34 12.87
N LYS A 616 21.36 11.06 12.09
CA LYS A 616 22.80 10.84 11.99
C LYS A 616 23.47 11.04 13.37
N HIS A 617 24.26 10.07 13.79
CA HIS A 617 25.00 10.04 15.05
C HIS A 617 24.15 10.06 16.35
N SER A 618 22.84 9.85 16.26
CA SER A 618 21.97 9.91 17.46
C SER A 618 21.34 8.56 17.82
N GLY A 619 21.42 7.58 16.92
CA GLY A 619 20.73 6.31 17.09
C GLY A 619 19.20 6.45 17.05
N ALA A 620 18.49 5.38 17.37
CA ALA A 620 17.04 5.38 17.42
C ALA A 620 16.52 6.24 18.58
N GLN A 621 15.80 7.30 18.25
CA GLN A 621 15.32 8.29 19.23
C GLN A 621 13.83 8.16 19.57
N GLN A 622 13.07 7.42 18.78
CA GLN A 622 11.63 7.29 18.92
C GLN A 622 11.21 5.81 18.95
N PRO A 623 10.08 5.49 19.59
CA PRO A 623 9.49 4.16 19.52
C PRO A 623 9.26 3.73 18.07
N GLY A 624 9.33 2.42 17.83
CA GLY A 624 9.11 1.81 16.54
C GLY A 624 7.79 2.22 15.89
N MET A 625 7.84 2.33 14.57
CA MET A 625 6.67 2.69 13.77
C MET A 625 5.70 1.53 13.68
N THR A 626 4.44 1.88 13.60
CA THR A 626 3.32 0.94 13.58
C THR A 626 3.38 -0.08 12.43
N GLY A 627 3.78 0.34 11.23
CA GLY A 627 3.91 -0.54 10.07
C GLY A 627 4.99 -1.61 10.25
N GLN A 628 6.09 -1.27 10.91
CA GLN A 628 7.17 -2.20 11.19
C GLN A 628 6.76 -3.25 12.23
N VAL A 629 6.03 -2.85 13.26
CA VAL A 629 5.47 -3.78 14.26
C VAL A 629 4.54 -4.80 13.61
N LYS A 630 3.75 -4.38 12.63
CA LYS A 630 2.86 -5.26 11.90
C LYS A 630 3.62 -6.39 11.19
N GLU A 631 4.59 -6.08 10.38
CA GLU A 631 5.37 -7.07 9.65
C GLU A 631 6.10 -8.03 10.60
N GLU A 632 6.62 -7.56 11.72
CA GLU A 632 7.24 -8.40 12.74
C GLU A 632 6.27 -9.41 13.36
N VAL A 633 5.03 -9.00 13.63
CA VAL A 633 3.99 -9.91 14.14
C VAL A 633 3.65 -10.96 13.08
N LEU A 634 3.39 -10.54 11.83
CA LEU A 634 2.99 -11.45 10.75
C LEU A 634 4.09 -12.46 10.40
N THR A 635 5.34 -11.99 10.29
CA THR A 635 6.46 -12.89 10.00
C THR A 635 6.73 -13.87 11.12
N ARG A 636 6.48 -13.48 12.39
CA ARG A 636 6.61 -14.41 13.52
C ARG A 636 5.55 -15.49 13.50
N PHE A 637 4.30 -15.20 13.16
CA PHE A 637 3.28 -16.23 12.92
C PHE A 637 3.68 -17.20 11.83
N GLY A 638 4.28 -16.68 10.74
CA GLY A 638 4.81 -17.51 9.66
C GLY A 638 5.99 -18.41 10.11
N GLU A 639 6.92 -17.89 10.92
CA GLU A 639 8.01 -18.71 11.50
C GLU A 639 7.48 -19.81 12.42
N LEU A 640 6.51 -19.49 13.26
CA LEU A 640 5.83 -20.48 14.10
C LEU A 640 5.01 -21.49 13.29
N GLY A 641 4.80 -21.20 12.00
CA GLY A 641 4.11 -22.07 11.07
C GLY A 641 2.60 -22.12 11.25
N LEU A 642 2.02 -21.13 11.92
CA LEU A 642 0.56 -21.04 12.09
C LEU A 642 -0.08 -20.46 10.82
N ARG A 643 -0.66 -21.33 10.00
CA ARG A 643 -1.25 -20.96 8.72
C ARG A 643 -2.75 -21.28 8.72
N VAL A 644 -3.55 -20.23 8.51
CA VAL A 644 -5.00 -20.39 8.37
C VAL A 644 -5.35 -20.55 6.90
N ARG A 645 -6.11 -21.60 6.58
CA ARG A 645 -6.60 -21.86 5.22
C ARG A 645 -7.98 -22.51 5.27
N HIS A 646 -8.91 -21.92 4.53
CA HIS A 646 -10.31 -22.41 4.51
C HIS A 646 -10.90 -22.58 5.91
N GLY A 647 -10.61 -21.67 6.81
CA GLY A 647 -11.06 -21.71 8.21
C GLY A 647 -10.39 -22.74 9.09
N GLN A 648 -9.42 -23.49 8.61
CA GLN A 648 -8.63 -24.48 9.35
C GLN A 648 -7.26 -23.91 9.71
N ILE A 649 -6.65 -24.40 10.78
CA ILE A 649 -5.28 -24.05 11.17
C ILE A 649 -4.35 -25.21 10.87
N LYS A 650 -3.42 -25.01 9.95
CA LYS A 650 -2.33 -25.93 9.68
C LYS A 650 -1.07 -25.46 10.41
N VAL A 651 -0.44 -26.36 11.18
CA VAL A 651 0.86 -26.09 11.80
C VAL A 651 1.97 -26.61 10.89
N GLN A 652 2.77 -25.70 10.33
CA GLN A 652 3.87 -26.02 9.40
C GLN A 652 5.09 -25.15 9.72
N PRO A 653 5.87 -25.48 10.78
CA PRO A 653 6.94 -24.64 11.31
C PRO A 653 8.26 -24.79 10.54
N SER A 654 8.20 -24.84 9.22
CA SER A 654 9.35 -25.09 8.34
C SER A 654 10.40 -23.95 8.34
N LEU A 655 10.05 -22.76 8.81
CA LEU A 655 10.99 -21.66 9.05
C LEU A 655 11.46 -21.57 10.52
N LEU A 656 10.84 -22.27 11.46
CA LEU A 656 11.25 -22.24 12.86
C LEU A 656 12.56 -23.01 13.07
N ARG A 657 13.46 -22.47 13.87
CA ARG A 657 14.79 -23.06 14.10
C ARG A 657 14.85 -23.83 15.41
N VAL A 658 15.57 -24.96 15.41
CA VAL A 658 15.76 -25.79 16.62
C VAL A 658 16.30 -25.00 17.81
N ARG A 659 17.17 -24.03 17.59
CA ARG A 659 17.78 -23.21 18.65
C ARG A 659 16.81 -22.31 19.43
N GLU A 660 15.56 -22.18 18.96
CA GLU A 660 14.54 -21.38 19.62
C GLU A 660 13.80 -22.14 20.73
N PHE A 661 14.00 -23.46 20.80
CA PHE A 661 13.44 -24.29 21.87
C PHE A 661 14.33 -24.18 23.14
N ASN A 662 13.69 -24.24 24.31
CA ASN A 662 14.41 -24.17 25.58
C ASN A 662 15.31 -25.43 25.76
N THR A 663 16.46 -25.22 26.47
CA THR A 663 17.35 -26.32 26.84
C THR A 663 17.05 -26.89 28.22
N ASP A 664 16.40 -26.10 29.06
CA ASP A 664 16.09 -26.40 30.47
C ASP A 664 14.62 -26.18 30.74
N ALA A 665 14.10 -26.81 31.77
CA ALA A 665 12.72 -26.56 32.21
C ALA A 665 12.53 -25.08 32.59
N LYS A 666 11.40 -24.51 32.13
CA LYS A 666 11.05 -23.10 32.35
C LYS A 666 9.58 -22.94 32.67
N SER A 667 9.24 -21.90 33.41
CA SER A 667 7.85 -21.51 33.59
C SER A 667 7.45 -20.46 32.54
N PHE A 668 6.30 -20.67 31.91
CA PHE A 668 5.67 -19.76 30.96
C PHE A 668 4.44 -19.13 31.58
N THR A 669 4.52 -17.82 31.82
CA THR A 669 3.42 -17.04 32.38
C THR A 669 2.64 -16.36 31.27
N TYR A 670 1.31 -16.54 31.25
CA TYR A 670 0.44 -15.96 30.22
C TYR A 670 -0.90 -15.50 30.80
N LEU A 671 -1.60 -14.64 30.04
CA LEU A 671 -2.94 -14.15 30.36
C LEU A 671 -3.97 -14.99 29.62
N ASN A 672 -4.85 -15.69 30.34
CA ASN A 672 -5.88 -16.51 29.74
C ASN A 672 -7.08 -15.68 29.21
N ILE A 673 -8.07 -16.34 28.62
CA ILE A 673 -9.27 -15.69 28.06
C ILE A 673 -10.13 -14.95 29.09
N ASN A 674 -9.98 -15.26 30.37
CA ASN A 674 -10.66 -14.57 31.48
C ASN A 674 -9.87 -13.36 32.01
N ASN A 675 -8.74 -13.03 31.38
CA ASN A 675 -7.77 -12.03 31.82
C ASN A 675 -7.14 -12.35 33.19
N GLU A 676 -6.92 -13.64 33.48
CA GLU A 676 -6.25 -14.13 34.65
C GLU A 676 -4.85 -14.62 34.28
N TRP A 677 -3.87 -14.28 35.15
CA TRP A 677 -2.50 -14.77 34.97
C TRP A 677 -2.42 -16.27 35.31
N GLN A 678 -1.85 -17.04 34.40
CA GLN A 678 -1.62 -18.47 34.53
C GLN A 678 -0.13 -18.79 34.36
N ASN A 679 0.34 -19.86 34.98
CA ASN A 679 1.68 -20.40 34.80
C ASN A 679 1.61 -21.82 34.22
N LEU A 680 2.48 -22.11 33.28
CA LEU A 680 2.62 -23.41 32.65
C LEU A 680 4.08 -23.83 32.73
N GLU A 681 4.35 -24.98 33.31
CA GLU A 681 5.71 -25.54 33.36
C GLU A 681 6.05 -26.22 32.04
N LEU A 682 7.19 -25.83 31.48
CA LEU A 682 7.70 -26.31 30.20
C LEU A 682 8.88 -27.25 30.42
N GLU A 683 8.78 -28.44 29.89
CA GLU A 683 9.89 -29.40 29.82
C GLU A 683 11.00 -28.89 28.87
N PRO A 684 12.24 -29.38 29.00
CA PRO A 684 13.29 -29.12 28.00
C PRO A 684 12.84 -29.51 26.58
N ASN A 685 13.37 -28.82 25.56
CA ASN A 685 12.98 -28.94 24.15
C ASN A 685 11.53 -28.52 23.86
N SER A 686 11.05 -27.52 24.58
CA SER A 686 9.73 -26.90 24.38
C SER A 686 9.85 -25.45 23.93
N LEU A 687 8.81 -24.96 23.24
CA LEU A 687 8.59 -23.56 22.90
C LEU A 687 7.11 -23.24 23.15
N ALA A 688 6.82 -22.20 23.91
CA ALA A 688 5.44 -21.83 24.21
C ALA A 688 5.14 -20.37 23.83
N PHE A 689 3.92 -20.14 23.39
CA PHE A 689 3.35 -18.84 23.07
C PHE A 689 1.83 -18.89 23.21
N THR A 690 1.15 -17.76 23.08
CA THR A 690 -0.32 -17.72 23.06
C THR A 690 -0.84 -17.26 21.70
N TRP A 691 -1.97 -17.81 21.27
CA TRP A 691 -2.78 -17.27 20.19
C TRP A 691 -4.24 -17.19 20.63
N CYS A 692 -4.89 -16.07 20.42
CA CYS A 692 -6.23 -15.81 20.96
C CYS A 692 -6.34 -16.11 22.47
N GLN A 693 -5.28 -15.81 23.23
CA GLN A 693 -5.14 -16.06 24.67
C GLN A 693 -5.16 -17.56 25.09
N VAL A 694 -5.06 -18.47 24.13
CA VAL A 694 -4.89 -19.91 24.38
C VAL A 694 -3.41 -20.27 24.26
N PRO A 695 -2.81 -20.95 25.24
CA PRO A 695 -1.41 -21.35 25.19
C PRO A 695 -1.22 -22.49 24.18
N ILE A 696 -0.17 -22.34 23.36
CA ILE A 696 0.28 -23.35 22.40
C ILE A 696 1.70 -23.73 22.78
N VAL A 697 1.95 -25.02 22.94
CA VAL A 697 3.25 -25.58 23.34
C VAL A 697 3.75 -26.51 22.23
N TYR A 698 4.85 -26.13 21.62
CA TYR A 698 5.61 -27.00 20.70
C TYR A 698 6.59 -27.83 21.50
N ARG A 699 6.69 -29.13 21.20
CA ARG A 699 7.66 -30.05 21.79
C ARG A 699 8.46 -30.73 20.69
N LEU A 700 9.76 -30.71 20.80
CA LEU A 700 10.64 -31.45 19.88
C LEU A 700 10.56 -32.92 20.19
N VAL A 701 10.31 -33.72 19.16
CA VAL A 701 10.25 -35.19 19.26
C VAL A 701 11.16 -35.84 18.23
N GLU A 702 11.57 -37.05 18.53
CA GLU A 702 12.36 -37.90 17.60
C GLU A 702 11.47 -38.84 16.76
N THR A 703 10.17 -38.81 17.01
CA THR A 703 9.19 -39.72 16.43
C THR A 703 8.23 -39.03 15.48
N LYS A 704 6.97 -39.40 15.50
CA LYS A 704 5.94 -38.88 14.63
C LYS A 704 5.40 -37.53 15.12
N PRO A 705 4.95 -36.66 14.19
CA PRO A 705 4.22 -35.46 14.56
C PRO A 705 2.94 -35.80 15.31
N GLY A 706 2.47 -34.90 16.16
CA GLY A 706 1.23 -35.06 16.90
C GLY A 706 0.63 -33.74 17.30
N LEU A 707 -0.69 -33.66 17.33
CA LEU A 707 -1.46 -32.54 17.80
C LEU A 707 -2.38 -33.01 18.94
N THR A 708 -2.39 -32.28 20.04
CA THR A 708 -3.28 -32.50 21.15
C THR A 708 -4.01 -31.24 21.54
N LEU A 709 -5.33 -31.25 21.49
CA LEU A 709 -6.19 -30.19 21.96
C LEU A 709 -6.75 -30.59 23.32
N ASN A 710 -6.41 -29.86 24.36
CA ASN A 710 -7.08 -29.98 25.66
C ASN A 710 -8.31 -29.09 25.67
N THR A 711 -9.47 -29.71 25.84
CA THR A 711 -10.76 -29.04 25.85
C THR A 711 -11.48 -29.28 27.17
N LYS A 712 -12.48 -28.45 27.49
CA LYS A 712 -13.34 -28.66 28.67
C LYS A 712 -14.04 -30.02 28.69
N SER A 713 -14.26 -30.59 27.51
CA SER A 713 -14.93 -31.92 27.38
C SER A 713 -13.96 -33.09 27.39
N GLY A 714 -12.65 -32.86 27.38
CA GLY A 714 -11.62 -33.88 27.34
C GLY A 714 -10.52 -33.56 26.31
N GLN A 715 -9.68 -34.56 26.06
CA GLN A 715 -8.53 -34.42 25.19
C GLN A 715 -8.84 -35.00 23.77
N MET A 716 -8.49 -34.26 22.75
CA MET A 716 -8.56 -34.67 21.35
C MET A 716 -7.13 -34.80 20.80
N THR A 717 -6.80 -35.92 20.15
CA THR A 717 -5.46 -36.17 19.59
C THR A 717 -5.53 -36.49 18.11
N SER A 718 -4.53 -36.06 17.34
CA SER A 718 -4.40 -36.30 15.91
C SER A 718 -2.92 -36.42 15.54
N ASP A 719 -2.61 -37.31 14.58
CA ASP A 719 -1.28 -37.41 13.96
C ASP A 719 -1.09 -36.31 12.88
N ALA A 720 -2.18 -35.69 12.43
CA ALA A 720 -2.13 -34.56 11.51
C ALA A 720 -1.96 -33.23 12.28
N LEU A 721 -1.02 -32.39 11.85
CA LEU A 721 -0.82 -31.04 12.41
C LEU A 721 -1.87 -30.08 11.84
N LEU A 722 -3.15 -30.41 12.01
CA LEU A 722 -4.30 -29.70 11.48
C LEU A 722 -5.40 -29.59 12.53
N ILE A 723 -5.82 -28.36 12.80
CA ILE A 723 -7.01 -28.05 13.59
C ILE A 723 -8.14 -27.76 12.59
N ASP A 724 -9.23 -28.51 12.69
CA ASP A 724 -10.39 -28.37 11.83
C ASP A 724 -11.09 -27.01 11.99
N SER A 725 -12.01 -26.70 11.11
CA SER A 725 -12.68 -25.40 11.07
C SER A 725 -13.53 -25.13 12.32
N GLU A 726 -14.11 -26.15 12.94
CA GLU A 726 -14.95 -25.98 14.14
C GLU A 726 -14.08 -25.58 15.34
N MET A 727 -13.00 -26.30 15.58
CA MET A 727 -12.06 -25.99 16.66
C MET A 727 -11.29 -24.69 16.40
N ALA A 728 -10.93 -24.42 15.15
CA ALA A 728 -10.31 -23.14 14.79
C ALA A 728 -11.24 -21.95 15.08
N GLN A 729 -12.52 -22.05 14.72
CA GLN A 729 -13.51 -21.01 15.04
C GLN A 729 -13.73 -20.85 16.54
N SER A 730 -13.70 -21.94 17.33
CA SER A 730 -13.73 -21.89 18.78
C SER A 730 -12.54 -21.11 19.36
N LEU A 731 -11.33 -21.37 18.85
CA LEU A 731 -10.13 -20.62 19.21
C LEU A 731 -10.28 -19.14 18.90
N PHE A 732 -10.71 -18.80 17.68
CA PHE A 732 -10.84 -17.42 17.21
C PHE A 732 -11.87 -16.62 18.01
N LYS A 733 -12.96 -17.24 18.44
CA LYS A 733 -14.03 -16.63 19.24
C LYS A 733 -13.71 -16.54 20.73
N ARG A 734 -12.62 -17.16 21.19
CA ARG A 734 -12.29 -17.21 22.64
C ARG A 734 -13.44 -17.75 23.49
N ASP A 735 -14.19 -18.74 23.01
CA ASP A 735 -15.34 -19.30 23.72
C ASP A 735 -14.97 -20.19 24.93
N GLY A 736 -13.68 -20.46 25.07
CA GLY A 736 -13.11 -21.22 26.18
C GLY A 736 -13.35 -22.72 26.10
N ILE A 737 -13.72 -23.24 24.95
CA ILE A 737 -13.77 -24.68 24.71
C ILE A 737 -12.36 -25.25 24.71
N ILE A 738 -11.41 -24.59 24.04
CA ILE A 738 -9.99 -24.99 24.00
C ILE A 738 -9.25 -24.34 25.16
N GLU A 739 -8.61 -25.13 25.99
CA GLU A 739 -7.84 -24.68 27.16
C GLU A 739 -6.33 -24.58 26.86
N SER A 740 -5.80 -25.52 26.04
CA SER A 740 -4.40 -25.51 25.59
C SER A 740 -4.20 -26.39 24.37
N ILE A 741 -3.14 -26.12 23.62
CA ILE A 741 -2.76 -26.85 22.42
C ILE A 741 -1.31 -27.32 22.56
N TYR A 742 -1.07 -28.62 22.36
CA TYR A 742 0.28 -29.20 22.31
C TYR A 742 0.55 -29.75 20.91
N VAL A 743 1.74 -29.44 20.42
CA VAL A 743 2.17 -29.89 19.07
C VAL A 743 3.53 -30.56 19.19
N ASP A 744 3.57 -31.86 18.87
CA ASP A 744 4.79 -32.63 18.78
C ASP A 744 5.38 -32.44 17.37
N ILE A 745 6.60 -31.89 17.29
CA ILE A 745 7.24 -31.55 16.02
C ILE A 745 8.53 -32.35 15.86
N PRO A 746 8.64 -33.23 14.85
CA PRO A 746 9.90 -33.86 14.49
C PRO A 746 10.93 -32.81 14.06
N ARG A 747 12.20 -33.04 14.43
CA ARG A 747 13.30 -32.11 14.14
C ARG A 747 13.52 -31.85 12.66
N ASP A 748 13.25 -32.81 11.82
CA ASP A 748 13.38 -32.74 10.36
C ASP A 748 12.31 -31.86 9.68
N GLN A 749 11.25 -31.50 10.40
CA GLN A 749 10.23 -30.56 9.94
C GLN A 749 10.57 -29.08 10.23
N LEU A 750 11.64 -28.84 10.96
CA LEU A 750 12.13 -27.52 11.28
C LEU A 750 13.17 -27.02 10.26
N SER A 751 13.41 -25.72 10.27
CA SER A 751 14.43 -25.13 9.41
C SER A 751 15.82 -25.70 9.73
N SER A 752 16.54 -26.11 8.70
CA SER A 752 17.95 -26.52 8.77
C SER A 752 18.91 -25.33 8.94
N ILE A 753 18.44 -24.11 8.83
CA ILE A 753 19.23 -22.87 8.91
C ILE A 753 19.63 -22.64 10.38
N LYS A 754 20.93 -22.45 10.60
CA LYS A 754 21.53 -22.28 11.95
C LYS A 754 21.28 -20.88 12.53
#